data_75451cf703d30c6d6b385fed5f18c24d
#
_entry.id   75451cf703d30c6d6b385fed5f18c24d
#
_cell.length_a   1.000
_cell.length_b   1.000
_cell.length_c   1.000
_cell.angle_alpha   90.00
_cell.angle_beta   90.00
_cell.angle_gamma   90.00
#
_symmetry.space_group_name_H-M   'P 1'
#
loop_
_entity.id
_entity.type
_entity.pdbx_description
1 polymer ?
#
loop_
_entity_poly.entity_id
_entity_poly.type
_entity_poly.pdbx_seq_one_letter_code
_entity_poly.pdbx_strand_id
1 'polypeptide(L)'
;MVDTVNNVICIAEGCRKKLKGRQAKFCSDKCRKRQFARDKKHNKTVDKKPINIERKSDEGDYASVRRGQHYRAFVSEGIAEQVATGDMAVVDAASLLGCTAATVSRMLAAYKIDVKNTIAAEDWELSEDAQAALENFSNFRQRYFRTELGKKYDTAEFHTNWINNIIDSIEHGKELLILSPPRHGKTELLIHFAVYQICKNPNVRIMWVGGNEDIAKNALSAVLDVLDTNEELQEDFCLPGTSFKPDNRSGKNWSQNQFTVGTRTVAGIKSPTMVAVGKGGKILSRDCDIIIADDIEDHQTTQQPGARESTRQWWTTTLSSRKEEHTAVIVIGSRQHPDDLYNHLLESDNFISIVETAHELDCQIPEHLEEEHTDCMLWPGKRTFKWLMSRLHSAESTGGRQTFEMVYFNQAYVEGTQIFTMNMIDQCMRPDLVLGQVYKNLYLVAGLDPASSGYQASVLWGIDQYRGELYLVDLENKRGGGIRAALDQMAIWLHEYDCRHWIVEENGFQSAIRMDEGIKEFTLRTGITVQGHLTGKNKHDPLYGVGAMADLFEDRRIHLPTGDGESNAKVQKYRQQLLYFDGKPVSKRNKEKTDIVMASWFPIKVLRKLQKAHYSDMGIDYTPSYDGFDVVEWNDAPWR
;
A
#
# COMPACT_ATOMS: atom_id res chain seq x y z
N MET A 1 41.61 12.82 -31.59
CA MET A 1 40.83 13.27 -30.42
C MET A 1 41.58 12.81 -29.19
N VAL A 2 42.11 13.75 -28.42
CA VAL A 2 43.08 13.47 -27.34
C VAL A 2 42.30 13.15 -26.09
N ASP A 3 42.46 11.91 -25.59
CA ASP A 3 41.92 11.49 -24.29
C ASP A 3 42.65 12.23 -23.16
N THR A 4 42.00 13.22 -22.58
CA THR A 4 42.44 13.84 -21.32
C THR A 4 42.08 12.92 -20.15
N VAL A 5 43.00 12.01 -19.83
CA VAL A 5 42.94 11.21 -18.59
C VAL A 5 43.21 12.16 -17.42
N ASN A 6 42.14 12.57 -16.70
CA ASN A 6 42.25 13.29 -15.46
C ASN A 6 42.96 12.42 -14.41
N ASN A 7 44.22 12.72 -14.15
CA ASN A 7 45.05 12.09 -13.12
C ASN A 7 44.64 12.59 -11.72
N VAL A 8 43.52 12.10 -11.18
CA VAL A 8 43.09 12.45 -9.83
C VAL A 8 43.88 11.65 -8.79
N ILE A 9 44.54 12.33 -7.86
CA ILE A 9 45.35 11.72 -6.79
C ILE A 9 44.53 11.70 -5.49
N CYS A 10 44.80 10.69 -4.63
CA CYS A 10 44.19 10.59 -3.29
C CYS A 10 44.50 11.82 -2.46
N ILE A 11 43.47 12.45 -1.88
CA ILE A 11 43.61 13.69 -1.08
C ILE A 11 44.17 13.47 0.34
N ALA A 12 44.35 12.22 0.79
CA ALA A 12 44.91 11.96 2.08
C ALA A 12 46.39 12.42 2.13
N GLU A 13 46.72 13.26 3.09
CA GLU A 13 48.05 13.81 3.24
C GLU A 13 49.14 12.72 3.35
N GLY A 14 50.18 12.84 2.54
CA GLY A 14 51.26 11.84 2.45
C GLY A 14 50.92 10.64 1.60
N CYS A 15 49.78 10.61 0.87
CA CYS A 15 49.44 9.57 -0.10
C CYS A 15 49.58 10.10 -1.54
N ARG A 16 50.45 9.44 -2.32
CA ARG A 16 50.68 9.78 -3.77
C ARG A 16 50.02 8.82 -4.75
N LYS A 17 49.08 7.98 -4.26
CA LYS A 17 48.44 6.98 -5.14
C LYS A 17 47.36 7.63 -6.03
N LYS A 18 47.40 7.31 -7.33
CA LYS A 18 46.35 7.70 -8.27
C LYS A 18 45.04 6.96 -7.96
N LEU A 19 43.92 7.64 -8.05
CA LEU A 19 42.61 7.04 -7.91
C LEU A 19 42.26 6.18 -9.13
N LYS A 20 41.62 5.03 -8.91
CA LYS A 20 41.24 4.10 -9.98
C LYS A 20 39.72 3.94 -10.02
N GLY A 21 39.14 3.97 -11.20
CA GLY A 21 37.72 3.72 -11.40
C GLY A 21 36.79 4.71 -10.68
N ARG A 22 35.86 4.21 -9.86
CA ARG A 22 34.84 5.02 -9.15
C ARG A 22 35.33 5.70 -7.87
N GLN A 23 36.62 5.69 -7.56
CA GLN A 23 37.17 6.32 -6.37
C GLN A 23 37.17 7.86 -6.52
N ALA A 24 36.37 8.57 -5.71
CA ALA A 24 36.19 10.02 -5.85
C ALA A 24 37.23 10.88 -5.08
N LYS A 25 37.71 10.43 -3.93
CA LYS A 25 38.58 11.24 -3.06
C LYS A 25 39.74 10.46 -2.41
N PHE A 26 39.57 9.19 -2.10
CA PHE A 26 40.56 8.37 -1.37
C PHE A 26 40.83 7.05 -2.10
N CYS A 27 42.08 6.60 -2.14
CA CYS A 27 42.47 5.35 -2.78
C CYS A 27 42.11 4.09 -1.95
N SER A 28 41.79 4.22 -0.67
CA SER A 28 41.39 3.14 0.22
C SER A 28 40.71 3.69 1.49
N ASP A 29 39.96 2.84 2.20
CA ASP A 29 39.38 3.17 3.51
C ASP A 29 40.42 3.50 4.57
N LYS A 30 41.62 2.90 4.46
CA LYS A 30 42.75 3.21 5.35
C LYS A 30 43.20 4.65 5.17
N CYS A 31 43.26 5.17 3.95
CA CYS A 31 43.59 6.58 3.67
C CYS A 31 42.50 7.52 4.17
N ARG A 32 41.22 7.15 4.00
CA ARG A 32 40.07 7.91 4.50
C ARG A 32 40.11 8.02 6.04
N LYS A 33 40.31 6.91 6.75
CA LYS A 33 40.40 6.88 8.20
C LYS A 33 41.62 7.69 8.73
N ARG A 34 42.75 7.65 8.02
CA ARG A 34 43.95 8.39 8.37
C ARG A 34 43.76 9.89 8.22
N GLN A 35 43.10 10.37 7.19
CA GLN A 35 42.75 11.78 7.00
C GLN A 35 41.78 12.26 8.09
N PHE A 36 40.68 11.50 8.33
CA PHE A 36 39.74 11.83 9.41
C PHE A 36 40.39 11.91 10.80
N ALA A 37 41.36 11.05 11.09
CA ALA A 37 42.09 11.10 12.36
C ALA A 37 42.98 12.34 12.48
N ARG A 38 43.57 12.84 11.38
CA ARG A 38 44.35 14.06 11.31
C ARG A 38 43.49 15.32 11.46
N ASP A 39 42.38 15.37 10.72
CA ASP A 39 41.42 16.47 10.75
C ASP A 39 40.85 16.64 12.19
N LYS A 40 40.58 15.51 12.87
CA LYS A 40 40.16 15.50 14.28
C LYS A 40 41.24 16.00 15.25
N LYS A 41 42.51 15.82 14.87
CA LYS A 41 43.65 16.33 15.69
C LYS A 41 43.89 17.82 15.44
N HIS A 42 43.70 18.28 14.19
CA HIS A 42 43.85 19.69 13.82
C HIS A 42 42.74 20.57 14.42
N ASN A 43 41.49 20.07 14.45
CA ASN A 43 40.36 20.77 15.09
C ASN A 43 40.48 20.89 16.63
N LYS A 44 41.45 20.19 17.26
CA LYS A 44 41.72 20.34 18.70
C LYS A 44 42.69 21.46 19.05
N THR A 45 43.35 22.08 18.05
CA THR A 45 44.38 23.11 18.26
C THR A 45 43.98 24.52 17.81
N VAL A 46 42.71 24.73 17.45
CA VAL A 46 42.19 26.08 17.19
C VAL A 46 41.58 26.61 18.47
N ASP A 47 42.23 27.59 19.08
CA ASP A 47 41.78 28.33 20.25
C ASP A 47 40.36 28.89 20.05
N LYS A 48 39.41 28.38 20.80
CA LYS A 48 38.07 28.96 20.93
C LYS A 48 38.16 30.17 21.88
N LYS A 49 38.11 31.38 21.34
CA LYS A 49 37.70 32.54 22.13
C LYS A 49 36.30 32.27 22.70
N PRO A 50 36.05 32.56 23.97
CA PRO A 50 34.74 32.34 24.57
C PRO A 50 33.71 33.31 23.96
N ILE A 51 32.74 32.75 23.23
CA ILE A 51 31.51 33.47 22.94
C ILE A 51 30.66 33.38 24.20
N ASN A 52 30.42 34.52 24.80
CA ASN A 52 29.58 34.67 25.98
C ASN A 52 28.12 34.46 25.53
N ILE A 53 27.63 33.23 25.60
CA ILE A 53 26.22 32.92 25.53
C ILE A 53 25.77 32.68 26.95
N GLU A 54 24.92 33.57 27.46
CA GLU A 54 24.19 33.36 28.70
C GLU A 54 23.44 32.01 28.57
N ARG A 55 23.97 30.98 29.26
CA ARG A 55 23.31 29.67 29.33
C ARG A 55 22.18 29.78 30.33
N LYS A 56 20.98 29.60 29.87
CA LYS A 56 19.83 29.23 30.70
C LYS A 56 20.10 27.84 31.29
N SER A 57 19.94 27.75 32.61
CA SER A 57 19.82 26.60 33.51
C SER A 57 20.97 25.58 33.57
N ASP A 58 21.50 25.45 34.77
CA ASP A 58 22.57 24.57 35.25
C ASP A 58 22.22 23.05 35.27
N GLU A 59 21.07 22.60 34.74
CA GLU A 59 20.57 21.22 34.87
C GLU A 59 21.38 20.16 34.12
N GLY A 60 22.11 20.53 33.08
CA GLY A 60 22.86 19.58 32.24
C GLY A 60 24.19 19.06 32.81
N ASP A 61 24.76 19.70 33.79
CA ASP A 61 26.16 19.42 34.24
C ASP A 61 26.28 18.38 35.36
N TYR A 62 25.21 18.04 36.06
CA TYR A 62 25.24 17.12 37.21
C TYR A 62 25.12 15.63 36.85
N ALA A 63 24.88 15.26 35.64
CA ALA A 63 24.76 13.86 35.22
C ALA A 63 26.05 13.04 35.42
N SER A 64 27.22 13.68 35.34
CA SER A 64 28.51 13.05 35.64
C SER A 64 28.72 12.86 37.15
N VAL A 65 28.19 13.77 37.95
CA VAL A 65 28.23 13.73 39.41
C VAL A 65 27.39 12.59 39.95
N ARG A 66 26.15 12.44 39.49
CA ARG A 66 25.21 11.35 39.87
C ARG A 66 25.74 9.95 39.56
N ARG A 67 26.63 9.82 38.57
CA ARG A 67 27.27 8.54 38.20
C ARG A 67 28.41 8.13 39.12
N GLY A 68 28.94 9.05 39.87
CA GLY A 68 30.10 8.81 40.71
C GLY A 68 29.79 7.86 41.87
N GLN A 69 30.75 7.00 42.22
CA GLN A 69 30.65 6.12 43.38
C GLN A 69 30.40 6.92 44.69
N HIS A 70 31.00 8.09 44.81
CA HIS A 70 30.83 8.98 45.97
C HIS A 70 29.40 9.55 46.06
N TYR A 71 28.70 9.82 44.92
CA TYR A 71 27.32 10.30 44.95
C TYR A 71 26.36 9.24 45.47
N ARG A 72 26.59 8.00 45.10
CA ARG A 72 25.76 6.88 45.61
C ARG A 72 25.91 6.72 47.11
N ALA A 73 27.13 6.73 47.63
CA ALA A 73 27.35 6.68 49.06
C ALA A 73 26.77 7.92 49.76
N PHE A 74 26.96 9.13 49.18
CA PHE A 74 26.41 10.37 49.67
C PHE A 74 24.91 10.35 49.91
N VAL A 75 24.16 9.70 49.00
CA VAL A 75 22.70 9.56 49.12
C VAL A 75 22.30 8.36 49.99
N SER A 76 22.88 7.18 49.76
CA SER A 76 22.48 5.93 50.42
C SER A 76 22.84 5.88 51.91
N GLU A 77 23.86 6.62 52.34
CA GLU A 77 24.29 6.68 53.74
C GLU A 77 23.66 7.86 54.52
N GLY A 78 22.68 8.57 53.90
CA GLY A 78 21.98 9.69 54.53
C GLY A 78 22.83 10.95 54.74
N ILE A 79 24.06 10.99 54.22
CA ILE A 79 24.97 12.13 54.33
C ILE A 79 24.41 13.36 53.59
N ALA A 80 23.74 13.12 52.48
CA ALA A 80 23.13 14.19 51.67
C ALA A 80 22.10 15.00 52.43
N GLU A 81 21.27 14.34 53.23
CA GLU A 81 20.24 14.96 54.05
C GLU A 81 20.87 15.76 55.21
N GLN A 82 21.82 15.17 55.89
CA GLN A 82 22.52 15.86 57.00
C GLN A 82 23.29 17.10 56.53
N VAL A 83 23.89 17.07 55.37
CA VAL A 83 24.54 18.25 54.77
C VAL A 83 23.50 19.27 54.28
N ALA A 84 22.37 18.84 53.77
CA ALA A 84 21.31 19.72 53.29
C ALA A 84 20.60 20.47 54.42
N THR A 85 20.43 19.83 55.58
CA THR A 85 19.84 20.42 56.80
C THR A 85 20.83 21.25 57.62
N GLY A 86 22.11 21.09 57.36
CA GLY A 86 23.17 21.80 58.11
C GLY A 86 23.66 21.03 59.32
N ASP A 87 23.20 19.80 59.53
CA ASP A 87 23.61 18.94 60.66
C ASP A 87 25.05 18.39 60.48
N MET A 88 25.52 18.38 59.23
CA MET A 88 26.93 18.01 58.91
C MET A 88 27.56 19.07 58.01
N ALA A 89 28.78 19.45 58.32
CA ALA A 89 29.52 20.38 57.49
C ALA A 89 30.06 19.71 56.21
N VAL A 90 30.10 20.47 55.11
CA VAL A 90 30.58 19.99 53.80
C VAL A 90 31.98 19.39 53.85
N VAL A 91 32.83 19.90 54.73
CA VAL A 91 34.20 19.42 54.92
C VAL A 91 34.23 18.05 55.61
N ASP A 92 33.32 17.81 56.56
CA ASP A 92 33.24 16.55 57.30
C ASP A 92 32.66 15.45 56.35
N ALA A 93 31.68 15.78 55.59
CA ALA A 93 31.14 14.89 54.51
C ALA A 93 32.20 14.55 53.46
N ALA A 94 33.05 15.50 53.09
CA ALA A 94 34.15 15.28 52.17
C ALA A 94 35.19 14.30 52.73
N SER A 95 35.47 14.42 54.03
CA SER A 95 36.40 13.53 54.74
C SER A 95 35.83 12.09 54.84
N LEU A 96 34.55 11.96 55.18
CA LEU A 96 33.87 10.66 55.24
C LEU A 96 33.84 9.95 53.87
N LEU A 97 33.61 10.68 52.82
CA LEU A 97 33.50 10.13 51.46
C LEU A 97 34.84 10.01 50.72
N GLY A 98 35.94 10.46 51.33
CA GLY A 98 37.28 10.46 50.72
C GLY A 98 37.36 11.31 49.45
N CYS A 99 36.64 12.43 49.39
CA CYS A 99 36.59 13.33 48.23
C CYS A 99 36.83 14.80 48.63
N THR A 100 36.78 15.73 47.68
CA THR A 100 36.98 17.16 47.97
C THR A 100 35.68 17.84 48.38
N ALA A 101 35.76 18.91 49.21
CA ALA A 101 34.61 19.74 49.56
C ALA A 101 33.90 20.32 48.34
N ALA A 102 34.63 20.66 47.27
CA ALA A 102 34.06 21.08 46.00
C ALA A 102 33.24 19.96 45.29
N THR A 103 33.62 18.70 45.50
CA THR A 103 32.89 17.53 45.01
C THR A 103 31.59 17.35 45.79
N VAL A 104 31.63 17.48 47.13
CA VAL A 104 30.45 17.43 48.00
C VAL A 104 29.48 18.56 47.67
N SER A 105 29.96 19.78 47.48
CA SER A 105 29.11 20.91 47.08
C SER A 105 28.36 20.65 45.74
N ARG A 106 29.03 20.05 44.76
CA ARG A 106 28.39 19.65 43.50
C ARG A 106 27.40 18.49 43.70
N MET A 107 27.73 17.53 44.54
CA MET A 107 26.81 16.43 44.89
C MET A 107 25.57 16.94 45.64
N LEU A 108 25.73 17.90 46.54
CA LEU A 108 24.64 18.54 47.27
C LEU A 108 23.71 19.34 46.33
N ALA A 109 24.28 20.07 45.39
CA ALA A 109 23.48 20.76 44.38
C ALA A 109 22.66 19.77 43.53
N ALA A 110 23.27 18.66 43.10
CA ALA A 110 22.58 17.59 42.38
C ALA A 110 21.48 16.95 43.23
N TYR A 111 21.73 16.68 44.51
CA TYR A 111 20.76 16.12 45.45
C TYR A 111 19.57 17.04 45.68
N LYS A 112 19.80 18.34 45.87
CA LYS A 112 18.71 19.33 46.04
C LYS A 112 17.79 19.40 44.80
N ILE A 113 18.36 19.27 43.60
CA ILE A 113 17.57 19.18 42.36
C ILE A 113 16.77 17.88 42.34
N ASP A 114 17.40 16.75 42.71
CA ASP A 114 16.72 15.44 42.72
C ASP A 114 15.55 15.42 43.74
N VAL A 115 15.74 15.97 44.96
CA VAL A 115 14.70 16.09 45.97
C VAL A 115 13.55 17.00 45.50
N LYS A 116 13.87 18.16 44.90
CA LYS A 116 12.88 19.07 44.34
C LYS A 116 12.05 18.38 43.27
N ASN A 117 12.70 17.64 42.36
CA ASN A 117 12.02 16.93 41.31
C ASN A 117 11.16 15.77 41.84
N THR A 118 11.62 15.08 42.91
CA THR A 118 10.86 14.00 43.55
C THR A 118 9.61 14.54 44.22
N ILE A 119 9.69 15.62 44.99
CA ILE A 119 8.52 16.26 45.62
C ILE A 119 7.54 16.76 44.54
N ALA A 120 8.04 17.42 43.51
CA ALA A 120 7.20 17.90 42.41
C ALA A 120 6.54 16.75 41.66
N ALA A 121 7.16 15.56 41.62
CA ALA A 121 6.58 14.37 40.98
C ALA A 121 5.50 13.69 41.85
N GLU A 122 5.63 13.75 43.18
CA GLU A 122 4.63 13.22 44.13
C GLU A 122 3.33 14.04 44.11
N ASP A 123 3.45 15.36 43.90
CA ASP A 123 2.33 16.29 43.84
C ASP A 123 1.84 16.54 42.39
N TRP A 124 2.43 15.88 41.38
CA TRP A 124 2.06 16.12 39.99
C TRP A 124 0.77 15.40 39.63
N GLU A 125 -0.21 16.16 39.20
CA GLU A 125 -1.45 15.70 38.64
C GLU A 125 -1.65 16.32 37.24
N LEU A 126 -2.37 15.60 36.38
CA LEU A 126 -2.74 16.11 35.07
C LEU A 126 -3.62 17.36 35.24
N SER A 127 -3.30 18.45 34.54
CA SER A 127 -4.12 19.66 34.58
C SER A 127 -5.55 19.38 34.12
N GLU A 128 -6.56 20.12 34.64
CA GLU A 128 -7.98 19.98 34.22
C GLU A 128 -8.12 20.12 32.69
N ASP A 129 -7.37 21.06 32.10
CA ASP A 129 -7.36 21.27 30.65
C ASP A 129 -6.75 20.10 29.88
N ALA A 130 -5.70 19.46 30.39
CA ALA A 130 -5.10 18.28 29.79
C ALA A 130 -6.02 17.05 29.91
N GLN A 131 -6.72 16.91 31.04
CA GLN A 131 -7.74 15.87 31.22
C GLN A 131 -8.88 16.06 30.20
N ALA A 132 -9.45 17.26 30.09
CA ALA A 132 -10.48 17.58 29.10
C ALA A 132 -10.00 17.38 27.66
N ALA A 133 -8.72 17.62 27.36
CA ALA A 133 -8.14 17.35 26.05
C ALA A 133 -8.07 15.83 25.77
N LEU A 134 -7.80 14.99 26.77
CA LEU A 134 -7.76 13.53 26.59
C LEU A 134 -9.16 12.91 26.39
N GLU A 135 -10.22 13.56 26.83
CA GLU A 135 -11.59 13.08 26.62
C GLU A 135 -12.01 13.17 25.16
N ASN A 136 -11.47 14.13 24.41
CA ASN A 136 -11.86 14.37 23.02
C ASN A 136 -10.65 14.70 22.14
N PHE A 137 -10.41 13.88 21.11
CA PHE A 137 -9.30 14.08 20.19
C PHE A 137 -9.31 15.46 19.49
N SER A 138 -10.47 16.01 19.12
CA SER A 138 -10.53 17.35 18.52
C SER A 138 -10.02 18.43 19.47
N ASN A 139 -10.38 18.35 20.76
CA ASN A 139 -9.88 19.25 21.78
C ASN A 139 -8.36 19.09 21.96
N PHE A 140 -7.88 17.84 22.02
CA PHE A 140 -6.45 17.54 22.08
C PHE A 140 -5.70 18.14 20.89
N ARG A 141 -6.23 17.96 19.70
CA ARG A 141 -5.64 18.49 18.48
C ARG A 141 -5.61 20.02 18.45
N GLN A 142 -6.69 20.69 18.89
CA GLN A 142 -6.74 22.15 18.97
C GLN A 142 -5.82 22.72 20.04
N ARG A 143 -5.58 21.99 21.13
CA ARG A 143 -4.69 22.42 22.20
C ARG A 143 -3.22 22.30 21.79
N TYR A 144 -2.77 21.16 21.33
CA TYR A 144 -1.36 20.85 21.16
C TYR A 144 -0.81 21.01 19.75
N PHE A 145 -1.65 21.15 18.73
CA PHE A 145 -1.16 21.26 17.35
C PHE A 145 -1.50 22.59 16.71
N ARG A 146 -0.58 23.04 15.88
CA ARG A 146 -0.72 24.28 15.10
C ARG A 146 -0.39 23.98 13.64
N THR A 147 -1.13 24.64 12.73
CA THR A 147 -0.82 24.63 11.30
C THR A 147 0.52 25.35 11.06
N GLU A 148 1.08 25.18 9.86
CA GLU A 148 2.29 25.91 9.45
C GLU A 148 2.17 27.44 9.62
N LEU A 149 0.94 27.98 9.61
CA LEU A 149 0.65 29.40 9.83
C LEU A 149 0.38 29.75 11.32
N GLY A 150 0.63 28.82 12.23
CA GLY A 150 0.41 29.01 13.67
C GLY A 150 -1.06 29.01 14.11
N LYS A 151 -2.02 28.68 13.21
CA LYS A 151 -3.44 28.60 13.55
C LYS A 151 -3.77 27.25 14.20
N LYS A 152 -4.78 27.24 15.06
CA LYS A 152 -5.36 25.98 15.58
C LYS A 152 -5.90 25.14 14.41
N TYR A 153 -5.79 23.83 14.54
CA TYR A 153 -6.40 22.92 13.58
C TYR A 153 -7.93 22.96 13.70
N ASP A 154 -8.57 23.08 12.55
CA ASP A 154 -10.00 22.82 12.39
C ASP A 154 -10.16 21.38 11.95
N THR A 155 -10.98 20.62 12.68
CA THR A 155 -11.25 19.22 12.40
C THR A 155 -12.56 19.14 11.63
N ALA A 156 -12.51 18.84 10.34
CA ALA A 156 -13.69 18.70 9.50
C ALA A 156 -14.57 17.52 9.99
N GLU A 157 -15.84 17.52 9.63
CA GLU A 157 -16.80 16.50 10.05
C GLU A 157 -16.38 15.09 9.67
N PHE A 158 -15.92 14.89 8.45
CA PHE A 158 -15.43 13.59 8.01
C PHE A 158 -14.18 13.12 8.79
N HIS A 159 -13.29 14.01 9.20
CA HIS A 159 -12.20 13.68 10.12
C HIS A 159 -12.70 13.23 11.48
N THR A 160 -13.74 13.89 12.01
CA THR A 160 -14.36 13.49 13.28
C THR A 160 -14.99 12.11 13.15
N ASN A 161 -15.67 11.83 12.04
CA ASN A 161 -16.21 10.51 11.74
C ASN A 161 -15.10 9.44 11.68
N TRP A 162 -13.98 9.70 11.01
CA TRP A 162 -12.84 8.77 10.98
C TRP A 162 -12.30 8.47 12.37
N ILE A 163 -12.08 9.52 13.18
CA ILE A 163 -11.53 9.34 14.53
C ILE A 163 -12.46 8.55 15.44
N ASN A 164 -13.77 8.80 15.36
CA ASN A 164 -14.75 8.03 16.13
C ASN A 164 -14.71 6.55 15.77
N ASN A 165 -14.61 6.22 14.47
CA ASN A 165 -14.47 4.83 14.01
C ASN A 165 -13.12 4.22 14.38
N ILE A 166 -12.02 5.00 14.38
CA ILE A 166 -10.70 4.54 14.83
C ILE A 166 -10.73 4.23 16.33
N ILE A 167 -11.37 5.07 17.14
CA ILE A 167 -11.51 4.86 18.59
C ILE A 167 -12.34 3.60 18.84
N ASP A 168 -13.51 3.45 18.18
CA ASP A 168 -14.34 2.26 18.27
C ASP A 168 -13.57 0.98 17.86
N SER A 169 -12.77 1.07 16.80
CA SER A 169 -11.90 -0.02 16.35
C SER A 169 -10.88 -0.44 17.41
N ILE A 170 -10.27 0.54 18.10
CA ILE A 170 -9.29 0.27 19.17
C ILE A 170 -9.98 -0.33 20.41
N GLU A 171 -11.13 0.16 20.78
CA GLU A 171 -11.87 -0.30 21.97
C GLU A 171 -12.39 -1.74 21.80
N HIS A 172 -12.70 -2.15 20.58
CA HIS A 172 -13.31 -3.45 20.27
C HIS A 172 -12.40 -4.41 19.50
N GLY A 173 -11.14 -4.05 19.25
CA GLY A 173 -10.17 -4.88 18.47
C GLY A 173 -10.63 -5.13 17.02
N LYS A 174 -11.36 -4.18 16.43
CA LYS A 174 -11.89 -4.32 15.05
C LYS A 174 -10.88 -3.87 14.00
N GLU A 175 -11.12 -4.28 12.75
CA GLU A 175 -10.35 -3.86 11.59
C GLU A 175 -11.11 -2.76 10.84
N LEU A 176 -10.45 -1.64 10.55
CA LEU A 176 -11.03 -0.46 9.90
C LEU A 176 -10.27 -0.13 8.62
N LEU A 177 -11.01 0.06 7.53
CA LEU A 177 -10.51 0.56 6.26
C LEU A 177 -11.10 1.93 5.97
N ILE A 178 -10.26 2.93 5.77
CA ILE A 178 -10.66 4.28 5.35
C ILE A 178 -10.03 4.59 4.00
N LEU A 179 -10.83 4.69 2.97
CA LEU A 179 -10.42 5.15 1.65
C LEU A 179 -10.81 6.62 1.47
N SER A 180 -9.85 7.47 1.24
CA SER A 180 -10.09 8.90 1.12
C SER A 180 -9.19 9.53 0.06
N PRO A 181 -9.65 10.58 -0.63
CA PRO A 181 -8.90 11.24 -1.66
C PRO A 181 -7.53 11.78 -1.18
N PRO A 182 -6.57 11.98 -2.07
CA PRO A 182 -5.29 12.62 -1.72
C PRO A 182 -5.49 14.02 -1.18
N ARG A 183 -4.56 14.45 -0.32
CA ARG A 183 -4.54 15.80 0.25
C ARG A 183 -5.71 16.14 1.18
N HIS A 184 -6.43 15.14 1.69
CA HIS A 184 -7.49 15.31 2.69
C HIS A 184 -7.02 15.05 4.14
N GLY A 185 -5.70 15.17 4.40
CA GLY A 185 -5.15 15.20 5.75
C GLY A 185 -5.00 13.83 6.45
N LYS A 186 -5.05 12.72 5.71
CA LYS A 186 -4.95 11.34 6.23
C LYS A 186 -3.78 11.15 7.20
N THR A 187 -2.57 11.19 6.66
CA THR A 187 -1.32 10.93 7.40
C THR A 187 -1.14 11.90 8.56
N GLU A 188 -1.43 13.20 8.36
CA GLU A 188 -1.30 14.22 9.42
C GLU A 188 -2.26 13.95 10.58
N LEU A 189 -3.51 13.57 10.28
CA LEU A 189 -4.48 13.20 11.31
C LEU A 189 -4.01 12.01 12.13
N LEU A 190 -3.46 10.99 11.46
CA LEU A 190 -2.95 9.79 12.13
C LEU A 190 -1.69 10.06 12.97
N ILE A 191 -0.80 10.97 12.52
CA ILE A 191 0.36 11.41 13.32
C ILE A 191 -0.13 12.06 14.62
N HIS A 192 -1.08 12.99 14.54
CA HIS A 192 -1.66 13.62 15.73
C HIS A 192 -2.37 12.60 16.62
N PHE A 193 -3.05 11.64 16.00
CA PHE A 193 -3.73 10.57 16.73
C PHE A 193 -2.73 9.62 17.44
N ALA A 194 -1.61 9.30 16.82
CA ALA A 194 -0.56 8.51 17.46
C ALA A 194 0.00 9.21 18.71
N VAL A 195 0.24 10.54 18.63
CA VAL A 195 0.64 11.34 19.79
C VAL A 195 -0.41 11.32 20.88
N TYR A 196 -1.70 11.49 20.51
CA TYR A 196 -2.84 11.39 21.44
C TYR A 196 -2.87 10.04 22.17
N GLN A 197 -2.69 8.93 21.46
CA GLN A 197 -2.66 7.60 22.06
C GLN A 197 -1.48 7.40 23.01
N ILE A 198 -0.31 7.96 22.68
CA ILE A 198 0.88 7.92 23.55
C ILE A 198 0.65 8.71 24.84
N CYS A 199 -0.02 9.87 24.76
CA CYS A 199 -0.38 10.67 25.94
C CYS A 199 -1.46 9.98 26.79
N LYS A 200 -2.46 9.36 26.15
CA LYS A 200 -3.53 8.62 26.84
C LYS A 200 -3.01 7.34 27.51
N ASN A 201 -2.08 6.64 26.87
CA ASN A 201 -1.47 5.42 27.40
C ASN A 201 0.02 5.37 27.02
N PRO A 202 0.96 5.73 27.90
CA PRO A 202 2.38 5.71 27.62
C PRO A 202 2.95 4.29 27.40
N ASN A 203 2.16 3.24 27.70
CA ASN A 203 2.53 1.84 27.50
C ASN A 203 2.07 1.29 26.15
N VAL A 204 1.34 2.05 25.33
CA VAL A 204 0.85 1.65 24.02
C VAL A 204 1.97 1.23 23.08
N ARG A 205 1.68 0.25 22.22
CA ARG A 205 2.59 -0.28 21.22
C ARG A 205 1.96 -0.10 19.84
N ILE A 206 2.50 0.81 19.05
CA ILE A 206 1.98 1.18 17.73
C ILE A 206 2.95 0.68 16.65
N MET A 207 2.43 -0.05 15.66
CA MET A 207 3.15 -0.38 14.45
C MET A 207 2.66 0.51 13.31
N TRP A 208 3.56 1.31 12.73
CA TRP A 208 3.24 2.12 11.56
C TRP A 208 3.79 1.47 10.30
N VAL A 209 2.90 1.15 9.39
CA VAL A 209 3.20 0.51 8.11
C VAL A 209 3.00 1.50 6.98
N GLY A 210 4.03 1.75 6.20
CA GLY A 210 3.97 2.59 5.00
C GLY A 210 4.17 1.78 3.71
N GLY A 211 3.85 2.37 2.57
CA GLY A 211 4.11 1.78 1.24
C GLY A 211 5.58 1.41 1.00
N ASN A 212 6.48 2.08 1.70
CA ASN A 212 7.89 1.71 1.86
C ASN A 212 8.41 2.14 3.24
N GLU A 213 9.65 1.73 3.55
CA GLU A 213 10.24 1.98 4.87
C GLU A 213 10.47 3.48 5.13
N ASP A 214 10.80 4.27 4.11
CA ASP A 214 11.06 5.70 4.26
C ASP A 214 9.79 6.48 4.57
N ILE A 215 8.65 6.12 3.98
CA ILE A 215 7.33 6.71 4.30
C ILE A 215 7.00 6.46 5.77
N ALA A 216 7.15 5.23 6.25
CA ALA A 216 6.90 4.89 7.64
C ALA A 216 7.85 5.63 8.59
N LYS A 217 9.14 5.75 8.26
CA LYS A 217 10.13 6.50 9.04
C LYS A 217 9.83 7.99 9.13
N ASN A 218 9.33 8.59 8.04
CA ASN A 218 8.94 9.99 8.01
C ASN A 218 7.77 10.25 8.96
N ALA A 219 6.80 9.36 9.02
CA ALA A 219 5.69 9.47 9.98
C ALA A 219 6.18 9.37 11.43
N LEU A 220 7.07 8.40 11.74
CA LEU A 220 7.68 8.31 13.06
C LEU A 220 8.53 9.53 13.40
N SER A 221 9.28 10.08 12.44
CA SER A 221 10.05 11.31 12.63
C SER A 221 9.14 12.47 13.02
N ALA A 222 7.99 12.62 12.35
CA ALA A 222 7.03 13.67 12.68
C ALA A 222 6.44 13.50 14.10
N VAL A 223 6.14 12.27 14.53
CA VAL A 223 5.71 11.99 15.90
C VAL A 223 6.82 12.34 16.91
N LEU A 224 8.06 11.93 16.62
CA LEU A 224 9.23 12.24 17.47
C LEU A 224 9.46 13.75 17.61
N ASP A 225 9.33 14.49 16.48
CA ASP A 225 9.52 15.94 16.49
C ASP A 225 8.47 16.63 17.37
N VAL A 226 7.21 16.19 17.33
CA VAL A 226 6.16 16.71 18.20
C VAL A 226 6.47 16.40 19.67
N LEU A 227 6.82 15.15 20.00
CA LEU A 227 7.12 14.72 21.38
C LEU A 227 8.38 15.39 21.95
N ASP A 228 9.36 15.76 21.11
CA ASP A 228 10.65 16.36 21.52
C ASP A 228 10.56 17.89 21.60
N THR A 229 9.67 18.55 20.84
CA THR A 229 9.65 20.01 20.69
C THR A 229 8.42 20.72 21.26
N ASN A 230 7.32 20.01 21.49
CA ASN A 230 6.09 20.63 21.98
C ASN A 230 6.15 20.79 23.51
N GLU A 231 6.52 21.99 23.95
CA GLU A 231 6.70 22.32 25.37
C GLU A 231 5.38 22.14 26.16
N GLU A 232 4.23 22.60 25.63
CA GLU A 232 2.90 22.49 26.27
C GLU A 232 2.50 21.01 26.48
N LEU A 233 2.80 20.14 25.50
CA LEU A 233 2.56 18.71 25.61
C LEU A 233 3.47 18.04 26.67
N GLN A 234 4.73 18.47 26.75
CA GLN A 234 5.66 17.94 27.75
C GLN A 234 5.31 18.40 29.16
N GLU A 235 4.90 19.65 29.34
CA GLU A 235 4.46 20.18 30.64
C GLU A 235 3.23 19.43 31.18
N ASP A 236 2.27 19.12 30.30
CA ASP A 236 1.04 18.44 30.70
C ASP A 236 1.22 16.91 30.90
N PHE A 237 2.09 16.22 30.13
CA PHE A 237 2.15 14.76 30.13
C PHE A 237 3.48 14.14 30.61
N CYS A 238 4.43 14.96 31.01
CA CYS A 238 5.69 14.46 31.58
C CYS A 238 5.83 14.92 33.04
N LEU A 239 6.31 14.04 33.89
CA LEU A 239 6.68 14.43 35.26
C LEU A 239 7.71 15.53 35.24
N PRO A 240 7.69 16.48 36.23
CA PRO A 240 8.67 17.53 36.32
C PRO A 240 10.12 17.01 36.25
N GLY A 241 10.92 17.61 35.36
CA GLY A 241 12.30 17.19 35.11
C GLY A 241 12.46 15.92 34.25
N THR A 242 11.38 15.43 33.67
CA THR A 242 11.39 14.32 32.69
C THR A 242 10.92 14.80 31.32
N SER A 243 11.02 13.96 30.32
CA SER A 243 10.51 14.22 28.96
C SER A 243 10.07 12.91 28.30
N PHE A 244 9.34 13.02 27.18
CA PHE A 244 9.03 11.84 26.38
C PHE A 244 10.29 11.14 25.89
N LYS A 245 11.37 11.88 25.62
CA LYS A 245 12.66 11.32 25.24
C LYS A 245 13.31 10.62 26.43
N PRO A 246 13.60 9.32 26.30
CA PRO A 246 14.21 8.58 27.40
C PRO A 246 15.63 9.04 27.67
N ASP A 247 16.09 8.91 28.93
CA ASP A 247 17.50 9.15 29.26
C ASP A 247 18.41 8.23 28.41
N ASN A 248 19.48 8.78 27.89
CA ASN A 248 20.49 8.06 27.11
C ASN A 248 21.04 6.79 27.80
N ARG A 249 20.91 6.68 29.13
CA ARG A 249 21.34 5.52 29.93
C ARG A 249 20.30 4.42 30.01
N SER A 250 19.06 4.69 29.64
CA SER A 250 17.96 3.73 29.74
C SER A 250 18.12 2.55 28.79
N GLY A 251 18.97 2.65 27.76
CA GLY A 251 19.10 1.67 26.69
C GLY A 251 17.89 1.64 25.75
N LYS A 252 16.92 2.54 25.93
CA LYS A 252 15.74 2.66 25.08
C LYS A 252 16.08 3.38 23.78
N ASN A 253 15.50 2.93 22.67
CA ASN A 253 15.69 3.57 21.37
C ASN A 253 14.90 4.87 21.27
N TRP A 254 15.49 5.86 20.60
CA TRP A 254 14.86 7.12 20.19
C TRP A 254 15.30 7.44 18.76
N SER A 255 14.61 6.86 17.78
CA SER A 255 14.99 6.99 16.37
C SER A 255 13.77 6.83 15.47
N GLN A 256 13.88 7.29 14.23
CA GLN A 256 12.84 7.17 13.21
C GLN A 256 12.50 5.70 12.81
N ASN A 257 13.33 4.72 13.16
CA ASN A 257 13.04 3.32 12.92
C ASN A 257 12.12 2.75 14.01
N GLN A 258 12.39 3.14 15.25
CA GLN A 258 11.58 2.75 16.41
C GLN A 258 11.97 3.62 17.61
N PHE A 259 11.01 3.85 18.49
CA PHE A 259 11.29 4.54 19.74
C PHE A 259 10.43 4.03 20.91
N THR A 260 10.93 4.26 22.11
CA THR A 260 10.21 3.98 23.36
C THR A 260 10.21 5.24 24.20
N VAL A 261 9.03 5.75 24.58
CA VAL A 261 8.92 6.96 25.41
C VAL A 261 9.49 6.77 26.81
N GLY A 262 10.04 7.85 27.36
CA GLY A 262 10.54 7.90 28.72
C GLY A 262 9.46 7.75 29.78
N THR A 263 8.26 8.25 29.48
CA THR A 263 7.07 8.23 30.35
C THR A 263 6.44 6.84 30.53
N ARG A 264 6.94 5.77 29.86
CA ARG A 264 6.42 4.42 30.00
C ARG A 264 6.51 3.93 31.45
N THR A 265 5.38 3.51 32.02
CA THR A 265 5.24 3.14 33.44
C THR A 265 5.43 1.64 33.68
N VAL A 266 5.05 0.77 32.71
CA VAL A 266 5.14 -0.69 32.86
C VAL A 266 6.53 -1.17 32.46
N ALA A 267 7.23 -1.81 33.42
CA ALA A 267 8.51 -2.46 33.16
C ALA A 267 8.31 -3.79 32.43
N GLY A 268 9.30 -4.19 31.61
CA GLY A 268 9.31 -5.50 30.96
C GLY A 268 8.63 -5.57 29.60
N ILE A 269 7.94 -4.53 29.14
CA ILE A 269 7.42 -4.46 27.77
C ILE A 269 8.60 -4.41 26.80
N LYS A 270 8.76 -5.46 26.00
CA LYS A 270 9.88 -5.61 25.04
C LYS A 270 9.68 -4.80 23.76
N SER A 271 8.44 -4.70 23.30
CA SER A 271 8.10 -3.94 22.07
C SER A 271 8.23 -2.43 22.31
N PRO A 272 8.74 -1.66 21.33
CA PRO A 272 8.84 -0.20 21.44
C PRO A 272 7.45 0.47 21.51
N THR A 273 7.39 1.77 21.83
CA THR A 273 6.16 2.55 21.74
C THR A 273 5.70 2.69 20.31
N MET A 274 6.62 3.01 19.38
CA MET A 274 6.31 2.97 17.95
C MET A 274 7.43 2.30 17.16
N VAL A 275 7.07 1.66 16.06
CA VAL A 275 7.98 1.03 15.10
C VAL A 275 7.54 1.31 13.68
N ALA A 276 8.49 1.69 12.81
CA ALA A 276 8.28 1.86 11.36
C ALA A 276 8.52 0.54 10.62
N VAL A 277 7.60 0.21 9.71
CA VAL A 277 7.69 -0.96 8.84
C VAL A 277 7.31 -0.55 7.42
N GLY A 278 8.13 -0.91 6.43
CA GLY A 278 7.75 -0.78 5.02
C GLY A 278 7.00 -2.01 4.54
N LYS A 279 6.13 -1.84 3.56
CA LYS A 279 5.47 -2.93 2.82
C LYS A 279 6.52 -3.98 2.38
N GLY A 280 6.25 -5.26 2.58
CA GLY A 280 7.19 -6.34 2.29
C GLY A 280 8.30 -6.51 3.34
N GLY A 281 8.39 -5.63 4.35
CA GLY A 281 9.37 -5.70 5.42
C GLY A 281 9.16 -6.89 6.35
N LYS A 282 10.27 -7.31 7.00
CA LYS A 282 10.24 -8.37 8.01
C LYS A 282 9.72 -7.82 9.33
N ILE A 283 8.62 -8.36 9.81
CA ILE A 283 8.04 -8.05 11.11
C ILE A 283 8.36 -9.21 12.04
N LEU A 284 9.47 -9.12 12.79
CA LEU A 284 9.90 -10.20 13.67
C LEU A 284 9.49 -9.91 15.13
N SER A 285 8.74 -10.83 15.75
CA SER A 285 8.49 -10.95 17.20
C SER A 285 8.16 -9.62 17.91
N ARG A 286 7.25 -8.84 17.38
CA ARG A 286 6.80 -7.58 17.98
C ARG A 286 5.30 -7.61 18.17
N ASP A 287 4.88 -7.61 19.42
CA ASP A 287 3.49 -7.43 19.78
C ASP A 287 3.13 -5.95 19.61
N CYS A 288 1.92 -5.68 19.16
CA CYS A 288 1.38 -4.33 19.00
C CYS A 288 -0.09 -4.29 19.42
N ASP A 289 -0.50 -3.16 19.95
CA ASP A 289 -1.88 -2.88 20.32
C ASP A 289 -2.62 -2.24 19.14
N ILE A 290 -1.91 -1.45 18.34
CA ILE A 290 -2.46 -0.74 17.18
C ILE A 290 -1.53 -0.92 15.97
N ILE A 291 -2.08 -1.34 14.85
CA ILE A 291 -1.42 -1.32 13.53
C ILE A 291 -2.05 -0.19 12.71
N ILE A 292 -1.25 0.77 12.32
CA ILE A 292 -1.63 1.84 11.38
C ILE A 292 -0.95 1.56 10.04
N ALA A 293 -1.74 1.30 9.01
CA ALA A 293 -1.27 1.06 7.66
C ALA A 293 -1.67 2.25 6.78
N ASP A 294 -0.70 3.13 6.50
CA ASP A 294 -0.88 4.41 5.82
C ASP A 294 -0.31 4.35 4.40
N ASP A 295 -1.17 4.57 3.40
CA ASP A 295 -0.84 4.59 1.97
C ASP A 295 0.11 3.44 1.57
N ILE A 296 -0.30 2.17 1.88
CA ILE A 296 0.52 0.98 1.59
C ILE A 296 0.62 0.65 0.11
N GLU A 297 -0.33 1.10 -0.70
CA GLU A 297 -0.32 0.89 -2.14
C GLU A 297 0.07 2.18 -2.86
N ASP A 298 0.88 2.04 -3.90
CA ASP A 298 1.28 3.12 -4.79
C ASP A 298 1.00 2.75 -6.25
N HIS A 299 0.80 3.78 -7.08
CA HIS A 299 0.43 3.59 -8.47
C HIS A 299 1.45 2.77 -9.28
N GLN A 300 2.75 2.89 -9.00
CA GLN A 300 3.79 2.22 -9.80
C GLN A 300 3.84 0.72 -9.52
N THR A 301 3.76 0.34 -8.24
CA THR A 301 3.82 -1.08 -7.85
C THR A 301 2.51 -1.79 -8.16
N THR A 302 1.36 -1.13 -8.02
CA THR A 302 0.06 -1.74 -8.30
C THR A 302 -0.20 -2.02 -9.78
N GLN A 303 0.51 -1.39 -10.71
CA GLN A 303 0.46 -1.74 -12.13
C GLN A 303 1.02 -3.15 -12.43
N GLN A 304 1.77 -3.75 -11.52
CA GLN A 304 2.37 -5.06 -11.71
C GLN A 304 1.57 -6.15 -10.97
N PRO A 305 0.96 -7.12 -11.69
CA PRO A 305 0.16 -8.18 -11.05
C PRO A 305 0.94 -8.97 -9.99
N GLY A 306 2.22 -9.25 -10.25
CA GLY A 306 3.10 -9.94 -9.29
C GLY A 306 3.37 -9.12 -8.03
N ALA A 307 3.40 -7.79 -8.11
CA ALA A 307 3.57 -6.94 -6.95
C ALA A 307 2.29 -6.88 -6.10
N ARG A 308 1.11 -6.80 -6.74
CA ARG A 308 -0.19 -6.87 -6.04
C ARG A 308 -0.32 -8.19 -5.28
N GLU A 309 -0.03 -9.32 -5.95
CA GLU A 309 -0.06 -10.64 -5.30
C GLU A 309 0.93 -10.73 -4.14
N SER A 310 2.16 -10.21 -4.30
CA SER A 310 3.15 -10.16 -3.22
C SER A 310 2.67 -9.32 -2.05
N THR A 311 1.96 -8.19 -2.30
CA THR A 311 1.39 -7.36 -1.24
C THR A 311 0.28 -8.11 -0.49
N ARG A 312 -0.62 -8.80 -1.19
CA ARG A 312 -1.67 -9.63 -0.58
C ARG A 312 -1.09 -10.76 0.29
N GLN A 313 -0.10 -11.48 -0.24
CA GLN A 313 0.57 -12.54 0.51
C GLN A 313 1.27 -12.01 1.75
N TRP A 314 2.00 -10.90 1.62
CA TRP A 314 2.65 -10.27 2.75
C TRP A 314 1.64 -9.79 3.80
N TRP A 315 0.53 -9.19 3.38
CA TRP A 315 -0.57 -8.79 4.26
C TRP A 315 -1.11 -9.98 5.05
N THR A 316 -1.47 -11.05 4.36
CA THR A 316 -2.10 -12.22 4.96
C THR A 316 -1.15 -13.01 5.84
N THR A 317 0.09 -13.25 5.39
CA THR A 317 1.03 -14.15 6.08
C THR A 317 1.91 -13.43 7.10
N THR A 318 2.31 -12.19 6.83
CA THR A 318 3.29 -11.49 7.66
C THR A 318 2.62 -10.49 8.60
N LEU A 319 1.81 -9.57 8.08
CA LEU A 319 1.16 -8.56 8.92
C LEU A 319 0.05 -9.18 9.78
N SER A 320 -0.88 -9.91 9.19
CA SER A 320 -2.02 -10.51 9.91
C SER A 320 -1.57 -11.50 10.98
N SER A 321 -0.41 -12.16 10.82
CA SER A 321 0.16 -13.04 11.84
C SER A 321 0.69 -12.31 13.09
N ARG A 322 0.66 -10.97 13.11
CA ARG A 322 1.07 -10.12 14.24
C ARG A 322 -0.11 -9.61 15.06
N LYS A 323 -1.31 -9.87 14.59
CA LYS A 323 -2.52 -9.49 15.31
C LYS A 323 -2.74 -10.44 16.48
N GLU A 324 -2.95 -9.86 17.65
CA GLU A 324 -3.52 -10.51 18.81
C GLU A 324 -5.03 -10.23 18.83
N GLU A 325 -5.79 -10.90 19.66
CA GLU A 325 -7.25 -10.75 19.72
C GLU A 325 -7.72 -9.31 19.95
N HIS A 326 -6.90 -8.52 20.64
CA HIS A 326 -7.17 -7.12 20.97
C HIS A 326 -6.44 -6.10 20.07
N THR A 327 -5.70 -6.56 19.06
CA THR A 327 -4.97 -5.65 18.16
C THR A 327 -5.93 -4.97 17.19
N ALA A 328 -6.04 -3.65 17.27
CA ALA A 328 -6.77 -2.86 16.28
C ALA A 328 -5.93 -2.67 15.00
N VAL A 329 -6.57 -2.81 13.84
CA VAL A 329 -5.94 -2.60 12.53
C VAL A 329 -6.64 -1.46 11.82
N ILE A 330 -5.91 -0.38 11.58
CA ILE A 330 -6.40 0.82 10.90
C ILE A 330 -5.66 0.95 9.58
N VAL A 331 -6.38 0.77 8.48
CA VAL A 331 -5.87 0.94 7.12
C VAL A 331 -6.43 2.22 6.56
N ILE A 332 -5.56 3.12 6.10
CA ILE A 332 -5.99 4.35 5.45
C ILE A 332 -5.22 4.53 4.15
N GLY A 333 -5.92 4.94 3.09
CA GLY A 333 -5.28 5.14 1.78
C GLY A 333 -6.23 5.71 0.74
N SER A 334 -5.80 5.65 -0.50
CA SER A 334 -6.62 5.92 -1.69
C SER A 334 -6.42 4.80 -2.70
N ARG A 335 -7.46 4.49 -3.48
CA ARG A 335 -7.41 3.45 -4.51
C ARG A 335 -6.34 3.77 -5.54
N GLN A 336 -5.57 2.76 -5.94
CA GLN A 336 -4.48 2.89 -6.91
C GLN A 336 -4.68 1.98 -8.11
N HIS A 337 -5.48 0.94 -7.94
CA HIS A 337 -5.76 -0.06 -8.96
C HIS A 337 -7.05 -0.81 -8.61
N PRO A 338 -7.89 -1.21 -9.61
CA PRO A 338 -9.12 -1.97 -9.30
C PRO A 338 -8.88 -3.29 -8.55
N ASP A 339 -7.71 -3.92 -8.73
CA ASP A 339 -7.27 -5.15 -8.04
C ASP A 339 -6.14 -4.85 -7.03
N ASP A 340 -6.20 -3.72 -6.33
CA ASP A 340 -5.27 -3.39 -5.24
C ASP A 340 -5.64 -4.15 -3.95
N LEU A 341 -4.77 -4.06 -2.94
CA LEU A 341 -5.06 -4.67 -1.64
C LEU A 341 -6.36 -4.12 -1.04
N TYR A 342 -6.64 -2.82 -1.22
CA TYR A 342 -7.83 -2.19 -0.68
C TYR A 342 -9.13 -2.80 -1.22
N ASN A 343 -9.15 -3.26 -2.49
CA ASN A 343 -10.30 -3.99 -3.02
C ASN A 343 -10.58 -5.27 -2.24
N HIS A 344 -9.54 -6.04 -1.94
CA HIS A 344 -9.69 -7.28 -1.17
C HIS A 344 -10.12 -7.02 0.28
N LEU A 345 -9.70 -5.88 0.87
CA LEU A 345 -10.14 -5.49 2.20
C LEU A 345 -11.59 -5.01 2.21
N LEU A 346 -12.05 -4.32 1.14
CA LEU A 346 -13.46 -3.93 0.97
C LEU A 346 -14.40 -5.14 0.85
N GLU A 347 -13.93 -6.21 0.23
CA GLU A 347 -14.70 -7.46 0.06
C GLU A 347 -14.66 -8.36 1.31
N SER A 348 -13.88 -8.00 2.33
CA SER A 348 -13.70 -8.79 3.55
C SER A 348 -14.72 -8.39 4.62
N ASP A 349 -15.47 -9.35 5.13
CA ASP A 349 -16.42 -9.15 6.23
C ASP A 349 -15.76 -8.72 7.56
N ASN A 350 -14.42 -8.82 7.67
CA ASN A 350 -13.67 -8.46 8.86
C ASN A 350 -13.45 -6.94 8.98
N PHE A 351 -13.54 -6.21 7.87
CA PHE A 351 -13.28 -4.78 7.83
C PHE A 351 -14.56 -3.94 7.88
N ILE A 352 -14.59 -2.98 8.78
CA ILE A 352 -15.52 -1.85 8.68
C ILE A 352 -14.90 -0.88 7.66
N SER A 353 -15.66 -0.51 6.62
CA SER A 353 -15.12 0.30 5.53
C SER A 353 -15.81 1.65 5.43
N ILE A 354 -15.00 2.70 5.33
CA ILE A 354 -15.43 4.08 5.05
C ILE A 354 -14.79 4.45 3.71
N VAL A 355 -15.62 4.81 2.73
CA VAL A 355 -15.16 5.23 1.40
C VAL A 355 -15.64 6.65 1.13
N GLU A 356 -14.69 7.57 1.07
CA GLU A 356 -14.93 8.98 0.80
C GLU A 356 -14.60 9.33 -0.63
N THR A 357 -15.36 10.24 -1.21
CA THR A 357 -15.11 10.84 -2.53
C THR A 357 -14.79 12.31 -2.37
N ALA A 358 -13.97 12.88 -3.26
CA ALA A 358 -13.60 14.29 -3.19
C ALA A 358 -14.79 15.23 -3.42
N HIS A 359 -15.80 14.73 -4.14
CA HIS A 359 -17.04 15.41 -4.48
C HIS A 359 -18.15 14.37 -4.56
N GLU A 360 -19.38 14.73 -4.31
CA GLU A 360 -20.54 13.86 -4.43
C GLU A 360 -20.68 13.30 -5.85
N LEU A 361 -20.96 11.98 -5.97
CA LEU A 361 -21.03 11.29 -7.25
C LEU A 361 -22.27 11.64 -8.06
N ASP A 362 -23.37 11.88 -7.42
CA ASP A 362 -24.72 12.13 -7.99
C ASP A 362 -25.08 13.61 -8.02
N CYS A 363 -24.08 14.49 -7.88
CA CYS A 363 -24.29 15.94 -7.98
C CYS A 363 -24.81 16.31 -9.38
N GLN A 364 -25.94 17.01 -9.40
CA GLN A 364 -26.60 17.46 -10.65
C GLN A 364 -26.30 18.91 -10.99
N ILE A 365 -25.44 19.57 -10.22
CA ILE A 365 -25.06 20.97 -10.45
C ILE A 365 -24.15 21.02 -11.68
N PRO A 366 -24.43 21.92 -12.65
CA PRO A 366 -23.56 22.10 -13.82
C PRO A 366 -22.15 22.58 -13.47
N GLU A 367 -21.12 22.01 -14.06
CA GLU A 367 -19.69 22.28 -13.75
C GLU A 367 -19.31 23.77 -13.80
N HIS A 368 -19.98 24.59 -14.63
CA HIS A 368 -19.68 26.02 -14.73
C HIS A 368 -20.16 26.84 -13.53
N LEU A 369 -20.99 26.27 -12.65
CA LEU A 369 -21.46 26.89 -11.42
C LEU A 369 -20.55 26.52 -10.24
N GLU A 370 -19.25 26.85 -10.35
CA GLU A 370 -18.19 26.40 -9.42
C GLU A 370 -18.51 26.66 -7.93
N GLU A 371 -19.18 27.78 -7.61
CA GLU A 371 -19.48 28.16 -6.22
C GLU A 371 -20.62 27.33 -5.62
N GLU A 372 -21.55 26.85 -6.43
CA GLU A 372 -22.69 26.04 -5.99
C GLU A 372 -22.29 24.62 -5.56
N HIS A 373 -21.10 24.14 -6.00
CA HIS A 373 -20.57 22.84 -5.61
C HIS A 373 -19.98 22.81 -4.19
N THR A 374 -20.01 23.89 -3.44
CA THR A 374 -19.37 23.97 -2.11
C THR A 374 -19.89 22.86 -1.18
N ASP A 375 -21.18 22.63 -1.16
CA ASP A 375 -21.81 21.65 -0.27
C ASP A 375 -21.60 20.19 -0.76
N CYS A 376 -21.28 20.02 -2.05
CA CYS A 376 -20.97 18.70 -2.63
C CYS A 376 -19.50 18.27 -2.40
N MET A 377 -18.63 19.18 -1.94
CA MET A 377 -17.22 18.88 -1.69
C MET A 377 -17.00 18.27 -0.31
N LEU A 378 -16.17 17.22 -0.23
CA LEU A 378 -15.79 16.59 1.05
C LEU A 378 -15.10 17.58 2.00
N TRP A 379 -14.29 18.49 1.49
CA TRP A 379 -13.58 19.49 2.30
C TRP A 379 -13.57 20.89 1.66
N PRO A 380 -14.72 21.57 1.59
CA PRO A 380 -14.83 22.83 0.86
C PRO A 380 -13.88 23.93 1.36
N GLY A 381 -13.62 23.96 2.67
CA GLY A 381 -12.73 24.96 3.27
C GLY A 381 -11.25 24.86 2.83
N LYS A 382 -10.81 23.72 2.29
CA LYS A 382 -9.43 23.52 1.83
C LYS A 382 -9.31 23.00 0.41
N ARG A 383 -10.33 22.34 -0.12
CA ARG A 383 -10.34 21.70 -1.44
C ARG A 383 -11.60 22.12 -2.18
N THR A 384 -11.50 23.23 -2.89
CA THR A 384 -12.63 23.77 -3.66
C THR A 384 -12.90 22.96 -4.93
N PHE A 385 -14.09 23.07 -5.49
CA PHE A 385 -14.45 22.44 -6.76
C PHE A 385 -13.48 22.84 -7.88
N LYS A 386 -13.13 24.12 -7.96
CA LYS A 386 -12.11 24.63 -8.90
C LYS A 386 -10.77 23.91 -8.77
N TRP A 387 -10.31 23.66 -7.55
CA TRP A 387 -9.08 22.87 -7.32
C TRP A 387 -9.23 21.46 -7.87
N LEU A 388 -10.37 20.79 -7.65
CA LEU A 388 -10.63 19.44 -8.13
C LEU A 388 -10.65 19.40 -9.66
N MET A 389 -11.37 20.33 -10.31
CA MET A 389 -11.42 20.44 -11.77
C MET A 389 -10.06 20.70 -12.39
N SER A 390 -9.23 21.52 -11.77
CA SER A 390 -7.84 21.71 -12.21
C SER A 390 -7.04 20.39 -12.20
N ARG A 391 -7.28 19.50 -11.27
CA ARG A 391 -6.65 18.17 -11.22
C ARG A 391 -7.21 17.24 -12.28
N LEU A 392 -8.52 17.28 -12.52
CA LEU A 392 -9.17 16.52 -13.58
C LEU A 392 -8.62 16.92 -14.95
N HIS A 393 -8.63 18.21 -15.30
CA HIS A 393 -8.10 18.71 -16.57
C HIS A 393 -6.62 18.34 -16.79
N SER A 394 -5.81 18.40 -15.71
CA SER A 394 -4.42 17.96 -15.79
C SER A 394 -4.31 16.45 -16.07
N ALA A 395 -5.15 15.63 -15.47
CA ALA A 395 -5.19 14.20 -15.72
C ALA A 395 -5.67 13.88 -17.14
N GLU A 396 -6.72 14.54 -17.61
CA GLU A 396 -7.27 14.38 -18.96
C GLU A 396 -6.25 14.73 -20.05
N SER A 397 -5.49 15.82 -19.86
CA SER A 397 -4.45 16.23 -20.82
C SER A 397 -3.34 15.18 -20.99
N THR A 398 -3.16 14.29 -20.03
CA THR A 398 -2.17 13.20 -20.05
C THR A 398 -2.80 11.81 -20.27
N GLY A 399 -4.12 11.74 -20.53
CA GLY A 399 -4.85 10.48 -20.70
C GLY A 399 -5.07 9.70 -19.38
N GLY A 400 -4.97 10.38 -18.24
CA GLY A 400 -5.04 9.79 -16.90
C GLY A 400 -6.39 9.96 -16.21
N ARG A 401 -7.50 10.21 -16.92
CA ARG A 401 -8.84 10.39 -16.32
C ARG A 401 -9.23 9.21 -15.42
N GLN A 402 -9.06 7.99 -15.88
CA GLN A 402 -9.37 6.79 -15.11
C GLN A 402 -8.58 6.71 -13.78
N THR A 403 -7.30 7.07 -13.82
CA THR A 403 -6.49 7.16 -12.59
C THR A 403 -6.99 8.25 -11.65
N PHE A 404 -7.42 9.39 -12.21
CA PHE A 404 -8.00 10.48 -11.42
C PHE A 404 -9.28 10.02 -10.70
N GLU A 405 -10.22 9.42 -11.40
CA GLU A 405 -11.46 8.90 -10.83
C GLU A 405 -11.18 7.88 -9.72
N MET A 406 -10.26 6.95 -9.98
CA MET A 406 -9.87 5.94 -9.00
C MET A 406 -9.30 6.57 -7.72
N VAL A 407 -8.42 7.56 -7.85
CA VAL A 407 -7.68 8.14 -6.74
C VAL A 407 -8.52 9.19 -5.97
N TYR A 408 -9.32 10.01 -6.69
CA TYR A 408 -10.09 11.09 -6.06
C TYR A 408 -11.51 10.69 -5.68
N PHE A 409 -12.08 9.68 -6.32
CA PHE A 409 -13.42 9.19 -5.99
C PHE A 409 -13.40 7.78 -5.39
N ASN A 410 -12.22 7.18 -5.24
CA ASN A 410 -12.04 5.82 -4.75
C ASN A 410 -12.86 4.78 -5.52
N GLN A 411 -13.21 5.10 -6.77
CA GLN A 411 -13.93 4.22 -7.69
C GLN A 411 -12.95 3.41 -8.52
N ALA A 412 -13.15 2.10 -8.56
CA ALA A 412 -12.32 1.20 -9.36
C ALA A 412 -12.47 1.46 -10.87
N TYR A 413 -13.62 1.98 -11.29
CA TYR A 413 -14.01 2.08 -12.68
C TYR A 413 -14.80 3.37 -12.95
N VAL A 414 -14.61 3.95 -14.13
CA VAL A 414 -15.36 5.11 -14.61
C VAL A 414 -16.55 4.61 -15.40
N GLU A 415 -17.77 4.85 -14.95
CA GLU A 415 -18.97 4.58 -15.72
C GLU A 415 -18.93 5.32 -17.06
N GLY A 416 -19.25 4.60 -18.15
CA GLY A 416 -19.31 5.14 -19.50
C GLY A 416 -18.02 5.10 -20.33
N THR A 417 -16.87 4.70 -19.76
CA THR A 417 -15.63 4.49 -20.52
C THR A 417 -15.27 3.02 -20.70
N GLN A 418 -15.94 2.13 -19.99
CA GLN A 418 -15.74 0.68 -20.08
C GLN A 418 -16.56 0.07 -21.20
N ILE A 419 -15.94 -0.87 -21.91
CA ILE A 419 -16.64 -1.72 -22.88
C ILE A 419 -17.50 -2.74 -22.13
N PHE A 420 -16.99 -3.28 -21.04
CA PHE A 420 -17.70 -4.21 -20.16
C PHE A 420 -17.90 -3.57 -18.79
N THR A 421 -19.13 -3.20 -18.45
CA THR A 421 -19.45 -2.63 -17.14
C THR A 421 -19.61 -3.72 -16.09
N MET A 422 -19.40 -3.36 -14.82
CA MET A 422 -19.60 -4.27 -13.70
C MET A 422 -21.01 -4.85 -13.69
N ASN A 423 -22.01 -3.99 -13.87
CA ASN A 423 -23.42 -4.38 -13.89
C ASN A 423 -23.76 -5.40 -15.00
N MET A 424 -23.23 -5.22 -16.22
CA MET A 424 -23.40 -6.20 -17.32
C MET A 424 -22.85 -7.57 -16.94
N ILE A 425 -21.65 -7.61 -16.37
CA ILE A 425 -20.98 -8.87 -15.99
C ILE A 425 -21.71 -9.53 -14.84
N ASP A 426 -22.07 -8.78 -13.80
CA ASP A 426 -22.68 -9.29 -12.58
C ASP A 426 -24.09 -9.88 -12.88
N GLN A 427 -24.83 -9.30 -13.85
CA GLN A 427 -26.11 -9.86 -14.31
C GLN A 427 -25.98 -11.19 -15.08
N CYS A 428 -24.78 -11.51 -15.57
CA CYS A 428 -24.47 -12.77 -16.24
C CYS A 428 -23.97 -13.85 -15.26
N MET A 429 -23.75 -13.53 -13.99
CA MET A 429 -23.32 -14.50 -12.98
C MET A 429 -24.44 -15.45 -12.59
N ARG A 430 -24.10 -16.72 -12.49
CA ARG A 430 -25.05 -17.82 -12.24
C ARG A 430 -24.61 -18.62 -11.01
N PRO A 431 -25.04 -18.22 -9.81
CA PRO A 431 -24.72 -18.95 -8.59
C PRO A 431 -25.39 -20.33 -8.48
N ASP A 432 -26.37 -20.57 -9.35
CA ASP A 432 -27.04 -21.87 -9.49
C ASP A 432 -26.29 -22.87 -10.39
N LEU A 433 -25.21 -22.43 -11.07
CA LEU A 433 -24.41 -23.26 -11.97
C LEU A 433 -22.97 -23.40 -11.48
N VAL A 434 -22.37 -24.55 -11.80
CA VAL A 434 -20.99 -24.89 -11.46
C VAL A 434 -20.21 -25.19 -12.74
N LEU A 435 -18.97 -24.71 -12.85
CA LEU A 435 -18.08 -25.02 -13.98
C LEU A 435 -17.92 -26.54 -14.15
N GLY A 436 -17.84 -27.00 -15.39
CA GLY A 436 -17.72 -28.42 -15.70
C GLY A 436 -19.03 -29.23 -15.65
N GLN A 437 -20.12 -28.65 -15.17
CA GLN A 437 -21.41 -29.37 -15.07
C GLN A 437 -22.40 -29.04 -16.18
N VAL A 438 -22.27 -27.88 -16.83
CA VAL A 438 -23.20 -27.39 -17.85
C VAL A 438 -22.54 -27.47 -19.23
N TYR A 439 -22.53 -28.65 -19.83
CA TYR A 439 -21.99 -28.82 -21.20
C TYR A 439 -22.79 -29.79 -22.07
N LYS A 440 -23.64 -30.62 -21.46
CA LYS A 440 -24.44 -31.62 -22.19
C LYS A 440 -25.45 -30.94 -23.10
N ASN A 441 -25.53 -31.39 -24.35
CA ASN A 441 -26.39 -30.84 -25.40
C ASN A 441 -26.03 -29.43 -25.89
N LEU A 442 -24.84 -28.95 -25.54
CA LEU A 442 -24.28 -27.69 -26.05
C LEU A 442 -23.22 -27.98 -27.12
N TYR A 443 -23.07 -27.07 -28.07
CA TYR A 443 -21.96 -27.14 -29.03
C TYR A 443 -20.70 -26.59 -28.38
N LEU A 444 -19.69 -27.43 -28.17
CA LEU A 444 -18.49 -27.08 -27.43
C LEU A 444 -17.41 -26.50 -28.34
N VAL A 445 -16.90 -25.32 -27.99
CA VAL A 445 -15.80 -24.66 -28.68
C VAL A 445 -14.84 -24.07 -27.64
N ALA A 446 -13.57 -24.39 -27.79
CA ALA A 446 -12.52 -23.81 -26.94
C ALA A 446 -11.75 -22.75 -27.70
N GLY A 447 -11.40 -21.68 -26.99
CA GLY A 447 -10.44 -20.66 -27.44
C GLY A 447 -9.12 -20.79 -26.68
N LEU A 448 -8.02 -20.60 -27.38
CA LEU A 448 -6.67 -20.63 -26.80
C LEU A 448 -5.91 -19.37 -27.20
N ASP A 449 -5.46 -18.63 -26.21
CA ASP A 449 -4.46 -17.57 -26.35
C ASP A 449 -3.12 -18.11 -25.83
N PRO A 450 -2.23 -18.59 -26.71
CA PRO A 450 -1.00 -19.25 -26.30
C PRO A 450 0.10 -18.24 -25.97
N ALA A 451 0.94 -18.56 -25.00
CA ALA A 451 2.12 -17.78 -24.67
C ALA A 451 3.37 -18.66 -24.55
N SER A 452 4.46 -18.23 -25.18
CA SER A 452 5.79 -18.86 -25.03
C SER A 452 6.45 -18.46 -23.69
N SER A 453 6.22 -17.23 -23.26
CA SER A 453 6.68 -16.69 -21.98
C SER A 453 5.60 -15.76 -21.45
N GLY A 454 4.94 -16.12 -20.37
CA GLY A 454 3.81 -15.36 -19.84
C GLY A 454 2.70 -16.29 -19.39
N TYR A 455 1.47 -15.84 -19.51
CA TYR A 455 0.29 -16.63 -19.18
C TYR A 455 -0.39 -17.09 -20.47
N GLN A 456 -0.70 -18.38 -20.49
CA GLN A 456 -1.53 -19.00 -21.52
C GLN A 456 -2.96 -19.12 -20.99
N ALA A 457 -3.95 -18.70 -21.77
CA ALA A 457 -5.34 -18.82 -21.41
C ALA A 457 -6.07 -19.76 -22.36
N SER A 458 -6.90 -20.61 -21.80
CA SER A 458 -7.85 -21.46 -22.50
C SER A 458 -9.25 -21.22 -21.94
N VAL A 459 -10.25 -21.03 -22.81
CA VAL A 459 -11.65 -20.82 -22.41
C VAL A 459 -12.55 -21.76 -23.19
N LEU A 460 -13.36 -22.55 -22.50
CA LEU A 460 -14.30 -23.49 -23.10
C LEU A 460 -15.72 -22.94 -22.98
N TRP A 461 -16.34 -22.70 -24.12
CA TRP A 461 -17.73 -22.29 -24.23
C TRP A 461 -18.63 -23.43 -24.69
N GLY A 462 -19.77 -23.57 -24.05
CA GLY A 462 -20.91 -24.34 -24.54
C GLY A 462 -21.93 -23.39 -25.19
N ILE A 463 -22.21 -23.61 -26.44
CA ILE A 463 -23.13 -22.79 -27.27
C ILE A 463 -24.47 -23.46 -27.38
N ASP A 464 -25.53 -22.84 -26.85
CA ASP A 464 -26.89 -23.16 -27.19
C ASP A 464 -27.26 -22.46 -28.52
N GLN A 465 -27.17 -23.19 -29.61
CA GLN A 465 -27.40 -22.64 -30.95
C GLN A 465 -28.85 -22.21 -31.19
N TYR A 466 -29.82 -22.76 -30.44
CA TYR A 466 -31.24 -22.43 -30.58
C TYR A 466 -31.60 -21.13 -29.89
N ARG A 467 -31.06 -20.92 -28.69
CA ARG A 467 -31.29 -19.70 -27.91
C ARG A 467 -30.24 -18.62 -28.20
N GLY A 468 -29.10 -19.00 -28.77
CA GLY A 468 -27.98 -18.11 -29.00
C GLY A 468 -27.29 -17.67 -27.72
N GLU A 469 -27.33 -18.55 -26.71
CA GLU A 469 -26.72 -18.32 -25.40
C GLU A 469 -25.38 -19.04 -25.29
N LEU A 470 -24.46 -18.49 -24.46
CA LEU A 470 -23.16 -19.06 -24.20
C LEU A 470 -23.03 -19.37 -22.71
N TYR A 471 -22.60 -20.57 -22.41
CA TYR A 471 -22.32 -21.05 -21.07
C TYR A 471 -20.82 -21.25 -20.93
N LEU A 472 -20.21 -20.59 -19.96
CA LEU A 472 -18.82 -20.86 -19.63
C LEU A 472 -18.73 -22.26 -19.01
N VAL A 473 -18.13 -23.20 -19.74
CA VAL A 473 -17.99 -24.58 -19.28
C VAL A 473 -16.76 -24.72 -18.38
N ASP A 474 -15.62 -24.20 -18.83
CA ASP A 474 -14.39 -24.18 -18.03
C ASP A 474 -13.43 -23.09 -18.54
N LEU A 475 -12.48 -22.70 -17.72
CA LEU A 475 -11.40 -21.83 -18.10
C LEU A 475 -10.10 -22.16 -17.33
N GLU A 476 -8.98 -22.00 -18.03
CA GLU A 476 -7.65 -22.16 -17.44
C GLU A 476 -6.75 -20.99 -17.84
N ASN A 477 -6.03 -20.44 -16.86
CA ASN A 477 -5.04 -19.40 -17.09
C ASN A 477 -3.78 -19.71 -16.27
N LYS A 478 -2.78 -20.30 -16.95
CA LYS A 478 -1.56 -20.80 -16.32
C LYS A 478 -0.33 -20.07 -16.85
N ARG A 479 0.65 -19.86 -15.99
CA ARG A 479 1.93 -19.25 -16.37
C ARG A 479 2.84 -20.28 -17.03
N GLY A 480 3.39 -19.92 -18.20
CA GLY A 480 4.28 -20.76 -18.97
C GLY A 480 3.54 -21.89 -19.70
N GLY A 481 4.22 -22.60 -20.56
CA GLY A 481 3.68 -23.84 -21.10
C GLY A 481 4.00 -24.09 -22.57
N GLY A 482 3.90 -23.10 -23.40
CA GLY A 482 4.11 -23.29 -24.83
C GLY A 482 3.21 -24.37 -25.45
N ILE A 483 3.67 -24.97 -26.54
CA ILE A 483 2.91 -25.96 -27.34
C ILE A 483 2.49 -27.17 -26.51
N ARG A 484 3.37 -27.68 -25.66
CA ARG A 484 3.09 -28.89 -24.86
C ARG A 484 1.92 -28.69 -23.90
N ALA A 485 1.91 -27.57 -23.18
CA ALA A 485 0.80 -27.28 -22.26
C ALA A 485 -0.53 -27.05 -22.98
N ALA A 486 -0.49 -26.51 -24.21
CA ALA A 486 -1.67 -26.40 -25.05
C ALA A 486 -2.23 -27.79 -25.44
N LEU A 487 -1.38 -28.72 -25.85
CA LEU A 487 -1.78 -30.11 -26.18
C LEU A 487 -2.29 -30.87 -24.96
N ASP A 488 -1.63 -30.71 -23.81
CA ASP A 488 -2.08 -31.31 -22.56
C ASP A 488 -3.49 -30.79 -22.17
N GLN A 489 -3.72 -29.47 -22.32
CA GLN A 489 -5.05 -28.90 -22.06
C GLN A 489 -6.13 -29.40 -23.05
N MET A 490 -5.77 -29.52 -24.33
CA MET A 490 -6.65 -30.10 -25.34
C MET A 490 -6.99 -31.56 -25.01
N ALA A 491 -6.04 -32.36 -24.56
CA ALA A 491 -6.25 -33.74 -24.13
C ALA A 491 -7.16 -33.84 -22.89
N ILE A 492 -6.98 -32.95 -21.91
CA ILE A 492 -7.82 -32.89 -20.71
C ILE A 492 -9.27 -32.61 -21.10
N TRP A 493 -9.53 -31.55 -21.85
CA TRP A 493 -10.90 -31.17 -22.21
C TRP A 493 -11.55 -32.09 -23.27
N LEU A 494 -10.74 -32.83 -24.03
CA LEU A 494 -11.27 -33.93 -24.85
C LEU A 494 -11.77 -35.07 -23.96
N HIS A 495 -11.02 -35.43 -22.92
CA HIS A 495 -11.37 -36.52 -22.01
C HIS A 495 -12.57 -36.14 -21.11
N GLU A 496 -12.60 -34.94 -20.59
CA GLU A 496 -13.61 -34.49 -19.63
C GLU A 496 -14.94 -34.08 -20.29
N TYR A 497 -14.87 -33.40 -21.44
CA TYR A 497 -16.01 -32.76 -22.04
C TYR A 497 -16.28 -33.21 -23.49
N ASP A 498 -15.41 -34.04 -24.09
CA ASP A 498 -15.41 -34.35 -25.53
C ASP A 498 -15.28 -33.10 -26.44
N CYS A 499 -14.51 -32.08 -25.95
CA CYS A 499 -14.28 -30.86 -26.72
C CYS A 499 -13.30 -31.13 -27.87
N ARG A 500 -13.80 -31.03 -29.10
CA ARG A 500 -13.02 -31.30 -30.34
C ARG A 500 -12.70 -30.05 -31.15
N HIS A 501 -13.40 -28.94 -30.92
CA HIS A 501 -13.23 -27.70 -31.68
C HIS A 501 -12.39 -26.68 -30.89
N TRP A 502 -11.25 -26.31 -31.45
CA TRP A 502 -10.34 -25.33 -30.85
C TRP A 502 -10.04 -24.19 -31.82
N ILE A 503 -10.12 -22.95 -31.36
CA ILE A 503 -9.72 -21.76 -32.09
C ILE A 503 -8.51 -21.16 -31.37
N VAL A 504 -7.41 -21.01 -32.11
CA VAL A 504 -6.13 -20.59 -31.55
C VAL A 504 -5.68 -19.30 -32.23
N GLU A 505 -5.19 -18.35 -31.47
CA GLU A 505 -4.65 -17.11 -32.02
C GLU A 505 -3.47 -17.38 -32.99
N GLU A 506 -3.42 -16.74 -34.16
CA GLU A 506 -2.46 -17.02 -35.24
C GLU A 506 -1.41 -15.90 -35.40
N ASN A 507 -0.71 -15.51 -34.34
CA ASN A 507 0.39 -14.53 -34.38
C ASN A 507 1.74 -15.18 -34.07
N GLY A 508 2.63 -15.27 -35.05
CA GLY A 508 4.05 -15.61 -34.89
C GLY A 508 4.41 -17.00 -34.32
N PHE A 509 4.07 -17.30 -33.09
CA PHE A 509 4.31 -18.58 -32.43
C PHE A 509 3.40 -19.72 -32.96
N GLN A 510 2.27 -19.38 -33.47
CA GLN A 510 1.21 -20.30 -33.87
C GLN A 510 1.34 -20.82 -35.29
N SER A 511 2.06 -20.13 -36.15
CA SER A 511 2.49 -20.74 -37.41
C SER A 511 3.37 -21.97 -37.16
N ALA A 512 4.11 -21.97 -36.03
CA ALA A 512 4.88 -23.13 -35.58
C ALA A 512 3.96 -24.29 -35.12
N ILE A 513 2.83 -24.00 -34.45
CA ILE A 513 1.85 -25.03 -34.06
C ILE A 513 1.30 -25.77 -35.28
N ARG A 514 1.00 -25.07 -36.37
CA ARG A 514 0.52 -25.70 -37.61
C ARG A 514 1.59 -26.52 -38.33
N MET A 515 2.86 -26.20 -38.16
CA MET A 515 3.97 -26.89 -38.84
C MET A 515 4.53 -28.05 -38.01
N ASP A 516 4.21 -28.12 -36.71
CA ASP A 516 4.72 -29.17 -35.84
C ASP A 516 4.07 -30.53 -36.17
N GLU A 517 4.90 -31.52 -36.49
CA GLU A 517 4.44 -32.86 -36.83
C GLU A 517 3.74 -33.57 -35.67
N GLY A 518 4.13 -33.28 -34.43
CA GLY A 518 3.54 -33.85 -33.23
C GLY A 518 2.09 -33.38 -33.04
N ILE A 519 1.81 -32.11 -33.40
CA ILE A 519 0.42 -31.57 -33.35
C ILE A 519 -0.43 -32.20 -34.44
N LYS A 520 0.09 -32.34 -35.66
CA LYS A 520 -0.63 -33.01 -36.72
C LYS A 520 -0.97 -34.45 -36.38
N GLU A 521 -0.01 -35.19 -35.81
CA GLU A 521 -0.25 -36.56 -35.34
C GLU A 521 -1.26 -36.60 -34.19
N PHE A 522 -1.16 -35.66 -33.23
CA PHE A 522 -2.10 -35.57 -32.12
C PHE A 522 -3.53 -35.29 -32.63
N THR A 523 -3.72 -34.31 -33.53
CA THR A 523 -5.02 -33.94 -34.06
C THR A 523 -5.64 -35.07 -34.90
N LEU A 524 -4.83 -35.74 -35.71
CA LEU A 524 -5.28 -36.91 -36.47
C LEU A 524 -5.73 -38.07 -35.57
N ARG A 525 -5.00 -38.34 -34.52
CA ARG A 525 -5.28 -39.43 -33.58
C ARG A 525 -6.49 -39.13 -32.69
N THR A 526 -6.66 -37.89 -32.28
CA THR A 526 -7.73 -37.49 -31.34
C THR A 526 -9.00 -37.01 -31.99
N GLY A 527 -8.97 -36.67 -33.28
CA GLY A 527 -10.07 -36.04 -33.99
C GLY A 527 -10.35 -34.60 -33.57
N ILE A 528 -9.41 -33.96 -32.89
CA ILE A 528 -9.47 -32.55 -32.52
C ILE A 528 -9.23 -31.69 -33.77
N THR A 529 -10.09 -30.69 -33.97
CA THR A 529 -9.92 -29.68 -35.02
C THR A 529 -9.37 -28.39 -34.41
N VAL A 530 -8.21 -27.95 -34.92
CA VAL A 530 -7.58 -26.69 -34.50
C VAL A 530 -7.65 -25.68 -35.61
N GLN A 531 -8.40 -24.60 -35.41
CA GLN A 531 -8.53 -23.48 -36.36
C GLN A 531 -7.67 -22.32 -35.89
N GLY A 532 -6.86 -21.76 -36.81
CA GLY A 532 -6.11 -20.54 -36.53
C GLY A 532 -6.97 -19.31 -36.70
N HIS A 533 -6.77 -18.31 -35.85
CA HIS A 533 -7.40 -17.01 -35.94
C HIS A 533 -6.32 -15.91 -36.00
N LEU A 534 -6.27 -15.19 -37.13
CA LEU A 534 -5.40 -14.03 -37.30
C LEU A 534 -5.95 -12.85 -36.49
N THR A 535 -5.24 -12.48 -35.43
CA THR A 535 -5.50 -11.28 -34.65
C THR A 535 -4.64 -10.15 -35.16
N GLY A 536 -5.26 -9.16 -35.80
CA GLY A 536 -4.64 -7.93 -36.24
C GLY A 536 -5.19 -6.71 -35.49
N LYS A 537 -5.30 -5.59 -36.21
CA LYS A 537 -5.96 -4.38 -35.71
C LYS A 537 -7.45 -4.59 -35.38
N ASN A 538 -8.06 -5.63 -35.94
CA ASN A 538 -9.46 -6.01 -35.78
C ASN A 538 -9.86 -6.39 -34.36
N LYS A 539 -8.93 -6.78 -33.47
CA LYS A 539 -9.25 -7.07 -32.07
C LYS A 539 -9.72 -5.84 -31.27
N HIS A 540 -9.34 -4.66 -31.73
CA HIS A 540 -9.69 -3.37 -31.11
C HIS A 540 -10.83 -2.66 -31.87
N ASP A 541 -11.43 -3.33 -32.85
CA ASP A 541 -12.59 -2.79 -33.56
C ASP A 541 -13.82 -2.82 -32.63
N PRO A 542 -14.50 -1.70 -32.41
CA PRO A 542 -15.66 -1.64 -31.51
C PRO A 542 -16.83 -2.54 -31.96
N LEU A 543 -16.95 -2.76 -33.27
CA LEU A 543 -18.08 -3.51 -33.86
C LEU A 543 -17.79 -5.01 -34.05
N TYR A 544 -16.53 -5.38 -34.29
CA TYR A 544 -16.13 -6.72 -34.67
C TYR A 544 -15.07 -7.35 -33.80
N GLY A 545 -14.44 -6.55 -32.95
CA GLY A 545 -13.39 -6.97 -32.03
C GLY A 545 -13.94 -7.58 -30.75
N VAL A 546 -13.10 -7.56 -29.75
CA VAL A 546 -13.45 -8.05 -28.41
C VAL A 546 -14.62 -7.25 -27.82
N GLY A 547 -14.70 -5.94 -28.13
CA GLY A 547 -15.79 -5.07 -27.67
C GLY A 547 -17.19 -5.53 -28.12
N ALA A 548 -17.29 -6.20 -29.24
CA ALA A 548 -18.59 -6.75 -29.73
C ALA A 548 -19.13 -7.90 -28.84
N MET A 549 -18.36 -8.37 -27.86
CA MET A 549 -18.89 -9.28 -26.83
C MET A 549 -19.78 -8.55 -25.83
N ALA A 550 -19.64 -7.23 -25.68
CA ALA A 550 -20.41 -6.45 -24.71
C ALA A 550 -21.93 -6.59 -24.95
N ASP A 551 -22.36 -6.62 -26.20
CA ASP A 551 -23.76 -6.81 -26.55
C ASP A 551 -24.34 -8.12 -25.98
N LEU A 552 -23.53 -9.20 -25.96
CA LEU A 552 -23.95 -10.48 -25.40
C LEU A 552 -24.05 -10.46 -23.87
N PHE A 553 -23.21 -9.67 -23.21
CA PHE A 553 -23.32 -9.42 -21.77
C PHE A 553 -24.54 -8.54 -21.46
N GLU A 554 -24.76 -7.47 -22.24
CA GLU A 554 -25.90 -6.56 -22.08
C GLU A 554 -27.24 -7.29 -22.26
N ASP A 555 -27.32 -8.15 -23.27
CA ASP A 555 -28.46 -9.00 -23.54
C ASP A 555 -28.60 -10.18 -22.56
N ARG A 556 -27.69 -10.37 -21.62
CA ARG A 556 -27.64 -11.49 -20.67
C ARG A 556 -27.58 -12.86 -21.32
N ARG A 557 -26.99 -12.95 -22.50
CA ARG A 557 -26.82 -14.18 -23.27
C ARG A 557 -25.58 -14.98 -22.89
N ILE A 558 -24.79 -14.45 -21.94
CA ILE A 558 -23.63 -15.11 -21.36
C ILE A 558 -23.99 -15.59 -19.97
N HIS A 559 -23.60 -16.81 -19.63
CA HIS A 559 -23.83 -17.44 -18.33
C HIS A 559 -22.47 -17.81 -17.72
N LEU A 560 -22.14 -17.20 -16.57
CA LEU A 560 -20.89 -17.38 -15.83
C LEU A 560 -21.17 -18.15 -14.53
N PRO A 561 -20.89 -19.45 -14.47
CA PRO A 561 -21.13 -20.28 -13.28
C PRO A 561 -20.28 -19.82 -12.09
N THR A 562 -20.93 -19.62 -10.93
CA THR A 562 -20.27 -19.19 -9.67
C THR A 562 -20.76 -20.00 -8.46
N GLY A 563 -21.37 -21.16 -8.68
CA GLY A 563 -22.05 -21.95 -7.65
C GLY A 563 -21.17 -22.62 -6.61
N ASP A 564 -19.87 -22.69 -6.85
CA ASP A 564 -18.89 -23.14 -5.86
C ASP A 564 -17.64 -22.24 -5.79
N GLY A 565 -16.77 -22.46 -4.81
CA GLY A 565 -15.60 -21.63 -4.56
C GLY A 565 -14.58 -21.66 -5.70
N GLU A 566 -14.39 -22.79 -6.40
CA GLU A 566 -13.46 -22.91 -7.52
C GLU A 566 -14.01 -22.18 -8.77
N SER A 567 -15.27 -22.42 -9.10
CA SER A 567 -15.97 -21.72 -10.18
C SER A 567 -15.94 -20.22 -9.99
N ASN A 568 -16.27 -19.75 -8.78
CA ASN A 568 -16.23 -18.32 -8.46
C ASN A 568 -14.82 -17.76 -8.62
N ALA A 569 -13.78 -18.43 -8.10
CA ALA A 569 -12.40 -17.97 -8.23
C ALA A 569 -11.94 -17.85 -9.70
N LYS A 570 -12.30 -18.80 -10.54
CA LYS A 570 -12.02 -18.77 -12.00
C LYS A 570 -12.79 -17.63 -12.69
N VAL A 571 -14.08 -17.49 -12.41
CA VAL A 571 -14.95 -16.46 -12.99
C VAL A 571 -14.50 -15.05 -12.55
N GLN A 572 -14.09 -14.85 -11.30
CA GLN A 572 -13.57 -13.56 -10.83
C GLN A 572 -12.31 -13.12 -11.58
N LYS A 573 -11.42 -14.05 -11.97
CA LYS A 573 -10.27 -13.72 -12.83
C LYS A 573 -10.71 -13.24 -14.20
N TYR A 574 -11.73 -13.88 -14.79
CA TYR A 574 -12.29 -13.46 -16.07
C TYR A 574 -12.96 -12.09 -15.95
N ARG A 575 -13.79 -11.90 -14.93
CA ARG A 575 -14.43 -10.62 -14.60
C ARG A 575 -13.44 -9.48 -14.51
N GLN A 576 -12.34 -9.68 -13.80
CA GLN A 576 -11.28 -8.68 -13.69
C GLN A 576 -10.71 -8.30 -15.06
N GLN A 577 -10.37 -9.28 -15.90
CA GLN A 577 -9.82 -9.01 -17.22
C GLN A 577 -10.82 -8.30 -18.15
N LEU A 578 -12.11 -8.60 -18.06
CA LEU A 578 -13.16 -7.89 -18.81
C LEU A 578 -13.23 -6.42 -18.39
N LEU A 579 -13.23 -6.15 -17.09
CA LEU A 579 -13.27 -4.80 -16.54
C LEU A 579 -12.05 -3.96 -16.94
N TYR A 580 -10.89 -4.58 -17.17
CA TYR A 580 -9.66 -3.92 -17.65
C TYR A 580 -9.59 -3.70 -19.15
N PHE A 581 -10.46 -4.34 -19.90
CA PHE A 581 -10.43 -4.26 -21.34
C PHE A 581 -10.98 -2.92 -21.83
N ASP A 582 -10.10 -2.03 -22.29
CA ASP A 582 -10.44 -0.67 -22.75
C ASP A 582 -10.53 -0.52 -24.28
N GLY A 583 -10.41 -1.64 -25.01
CA GLY A 583 -10.43 -1.64 -26.47
C GLY A 583 -9.21 -0.99 -27.15
N LYS A 584 -8.27 -0.44 -26.39
CA LYS A 584 -7.07 0.21 -26.95
C LYS A 584 -5.93 -0.79 -27.14
N PRO A 585 -5.02 -0.56 -28.09
CA PRO A 585 -3.82 -1.38 -28.23
C PRO A 585 -3.02 -1.34 -26.93
N VAL A 586 -2.75 -2.51 -26.35
CA VAL A 586 -1.92 -2.62 -25.15
C VAL A 586 -0.55 -2.00 -25.46
N SER A 587 -0.28 -0.83 -24.89
CA SER A 587 1.05 -0.24 -25.00
C SER A 587 2.04 -1.18 -24.30
N LYS A 588 3.31 -1.23 -24.75
CA LYS A 588 4.35 -2.05 -24.10
C LYS A 588 4.53 -1.76 -22.60
N ARG A 589 3.91 -0.71 -22.09
CA ARG A 589 3.91 -0.30 -20.69
C ARG A 589 2.69 -0.80 -19.90
N ASN A 590 1.58 -1.11 -20.57
CA ASN A 590 0.38 -1.63 -19.90
C ASN A 590 0.51 -3.15 -19.80
N LYS A 591 0.80 -3.66 -18.60
CA LYS A 591 1.07 -5.08 -18.32
C LYS A 591 -0.19 -5.83 -17.88
N GLU A 592 -1.36 -5.21 -17.98
CA GLU A 592 -2.61 -5.88 -17.65
C GLU A 592 -2.85 -7.01 -18.63
N LYS A 593 -3.25 -8.14 -18.06
CA LYS A 593 -3.50 -9.34 -18.83
C LYS A 593 -4.92 -9.30 -19.37
N THR A 594 -5.04 -9.60 -20.63
CA THR A 594 -6.33 -9.80 -21.30
C THR A 594 -6.42 -11.18 -21.94
N ASP A 595 -5.54 -12.09 -21.51
CA ASP A 595 -5.36 -13.41 -22.12
C ASP A 595 -6.67 -14.22 -22.09
N ILE A 596 -7.41 -14.20 -20.95
CA ILE A 596 -8.72 -14.87 -20.83
C ILE A 596 -9.76 -14.22 -21.74
N VAL A 597 -9.78 -12.89 -21.81
CA VAL A 597 -10.70 -12.14 -22.68
C VAL A 597 -10.44 -12.45 -24.14
N MET A 598 -9.16 -12.53 -24.55
CA MET A 598 -8.77 -12.90 -25.90
C MET A 598 -9.17 -14.34 -26.23
N ALA A 599 -8.83 -15.30 -25.36
CA ALA A 599 -9.22 -16.69 -25.53
C ALA A 599 -10.76 -16.86 -25.58
N SER A 600 -11.49 -16.07 -24.82
CA SER A 600 -12.95 -16.06 -24.78
C SER A 600 -13.58 -15.52 -26.06
N TRP A 601 -12.97 -14.53 -26.69
CA TRP A 601 -13.49 -13.90 -27.89
C TRP A 601 -13.48 -14.80 -29.13
N PHE A 602 -12.49 -15.67 -29.30
CA PHE A 602 -12.35 -16.52 -30.48
C PHE A 602 -13.55 -17.44 -30.70
N PRO A 603 -14.06 -18.20 -29.71
CA PRO A 603 -15.21 -19.07 -29.86
C PRO A 603 -16.54 -18.34 -30.17
N ILE A 604 -16.68 -17.09 -29.71
CA ILE A 604 -17.94 -16.34 -29.92
C ILE A 604 -18.23 -16.07 -31.38
N LYS A 605 -17.20 -16.00 -32.23
CA LYS A 605 -17.38 -15.91 -33.67
C LYS A 605 -18.11 -17.12 -34.29
N VAL A 606 -17.99 -18.29 -33.66
CA VAL A 606 -18.66 -19.50 -34.10
C VAL A 606 -20.18 -19.41 -33.85
N LEU A 607 -20.58 -18.78 -32.73
CA LEU A 607 -21.99 -18.56 -32.43
C LEU A 607 -22.74 -17.90 -33.60
N ARG A 608 -22.19 -16.84 -34.17
CA ARG A 608 -22.82 -16.13 -35.31
C ARG A 608 -22.95 -17.00 -36.55
N LYS A 609 -21.96 -17.87 -36.81
CA LYS A 609 -22.03 -18.82 -37.93
C LYS A 609 -23.10 -19.88 -37.71
N LEU A 610 -23.18 -20.44 -36.50
CA LEU A 610 -24.19 -21.44 -36.14
C LEU A 610 -25.59 -20.87 -36.21
N GLN A 611 -25.82 -19.65 -35.75
CA GLN A 611 -27.10 -18.97 -35.85
C GLN A 611 -27.49 -18.71 -37.31
N LYS A 612 -26.57 -18.23 -38.15
CA LYS A 612 -26.83 -18.01 -39.59
C LYS A 612 -27.21 -19.31 -40.27
N ALA A 613 -26.52 -20.41 -40.01
CA ALA A 613 -26.85 -21.71 -40.55
C ALA A 613 -28.25 -22.17 -40.12
N HIS A 614 -28.58 -22.02 -38.84
CA HIS A 614 -29.88 -22.39 -38.27
C HIS A 614 -31.04 -21.58 -38.91
N TYR A 615 -30.90 -20.27 -39.06
CA TYR A 615 -31.92 -19.43 -39.70
C TYR A 615 -32.06 -19.73 -41.19
N SER A 616 -30.96 -20.04 -41.88
CA SER A 616 -30.99 -20.48 -43.28
C SER A 616 -31.76 -21.79 -43.46
N ASP A 617 -31.53 -22.76 -42.56
CA ASP A 617 -32.29 -24.04 -42.58
C ASP A 617 -33.79 -23.86 -42.30
N MET A 618 -34.17 -22.81 -41.56
CA MET A 618 -35.56 -22.43 -41.35
C MET A 618 -36.15 -21.60 -42.47
N GLY A 619 -35.42 -21.32 -43.54
CA GLY A 619 -35.86 -20.50 -44.68
C GLY A 619 -35.97 -19.01 -44.36
N ILE A 620 -35.36 -18.57 -43.27
CA ILE A 620 -35.29 -17.17 -42.85
C ILE A 620 -33.98 -16.60 -43.38
N ASP A 621 -34.06 -15.59 -44.25
CA ASP A 621 -32.88 -14.87 -44.73
C ASP A 621 -32.36 -13.95 -43.60
N TYR A 622 -31.46 -14.49 -42.80
CA TYR A 622 -30.79 -13.75 -41.74
C TYR A 622 -29.64 -12.95 -42.35
N THR A 623 -29.96 -11.78 -42.86
CA THR A 623 -28.96 -10.73 -43.13
C THR A 623 -28.80 -9.92 -41.85
N PRO A 624 -27.67 -10.04 -41.14
CA PRO A 624 -27.33 -9.06 -40.10
C PRO A 624 -27.33 -7.69 -40.77
N SER A 625 -27.91 -6.69 -40.15
CA SER A 625 -27.99 -5.31 -40.64
C SER A 625 -26.65 -4.59 -40.83
N TYR A 626 -25.55 -5.32 -40.93
CA TYR A 626 -24.21 -4.81 -41.15
C TYR A 626 -23.42 -5.71 -42.11
N ASP A 627 -23.39 -5.28 -43.35
CA ASP A 627 -22.45 -5.76 -44.37
C ASP A 627 -21.06 -5.18 -44.12
N GLY A 628 -20.19 -5.95 -43.50
CA GLY A 628 -18.82 -5.52 -43.18
C GLY A 628 -17.79 -6.65 -42.95
N PHE A 629 -18.21 -7.90 -43.18
CA PHE A 629 -17.27 -9.02 -43.23
C PHE A 629 -17.02 -9.41 -44.68
N ASP A 630 -15.85 -9.07 -45.20
CA ASP A 630 -15.28 -9.87 -46.26
C ASP A 630 -15.15 -11.30 -45.73
N VAL A 631 -16.11 -12.11 -46.19
CA VAL A 631 -16.03 -13.55 -46.05
C VAL A 631 -14.79 -13.94 -46.86
N VAL A 632 -13.65 -14.16 -46.19
CA VAL A 632 -12.64 -15.01 -46.75
C VAL A 632 -13.35 -16.35 -46.92
N GLU A 633 -13.77 -16.64 -48.15
CA GLU A 633 -14.33 -17.92 -48.54
C GLU A 633 -13.37 -18.99 -48.06
N TRP A 634 -13.85 -19.81 -47.14
CA TRP A 634 -13.17 -21.00 -46.66
C TRP A 634 -13.36 -22.12 -47.69
N ASN A 635 -12.95 -21.84 -48.96
CA ASN A 635 -12.83 -22.85 -49.96
C ASN A 635 -11.48 -23.51 -49.79
N ASP A 636 -11.56 -24.81 -49.54
CA ASP A 636 -10.46 -25.78 -49.57
C ASP A 636 -9.42 -25.71 -48.46
N ALA A 637 -9.83 -26.13 -47.26
CA ALA A 637 -8.87 -26.74 -46.35
C ALA A 637 -8.46 -28.09 -46.93
N PRO A 638 -7.17 -28.38 -47.15
CA PRO A 638 -6.67 -29.65 -47.67
C PRO A 638 -6.67 -30.75 -46.59
N TRP A 639 -7.73 -30.85 -45.83
CA TRP A 639 -7.88 -31.88 -44.82
C TRP A 639 -9.27 -32.55 -44.98
N ARG A 640 -9.37 -33.35 -46.05
CA ARG A 640 -10.21 -34.54 -46.09
C ARG A 640 -9.35 -35.77 -45.93
#